data_2b96111e1ec380c84590dcd79cf6a585
#
_entry.id   2b96111e1ec380c84590dcd79cf6a585
#
_cell.length_a   1.000
_cell.length_b   1.000
_cell.length_c   1.000
_cell.angle_alpha   90.00
_cell.angle_beta   90.00
_cell.angle_gamma   90.00
#
_symmetry.space_group_name_H-M   'P 1'
#
loop_
_entity.id
_entity.type
_entity.pdbx_description
1 polymer ?
#
loop_
_entity_poly.entity_id
_entity_poly.type
_entity_poly.pdbx_seq_one_letter_code
_entity_poly.pdbx_strand_id
1 'polypeptide(L)'
;MKCPACVPYSKPEPVRALLLIHLYTMMRKLLLSALLVVAGVCCAYAVEIKKMEPAFWWAGMTNPELQVLLYGDNISMSDVTVAGRDVRIKEIVRYENPNYLLLYLDLSDASPQTFDINLKQGKQQKKIPYELKQREADSKDRVGFNSADVLYLIMPDRFANGDTSNDVVTGMKEAKVDRSDAFARHGGDIKGINDHLDYIEDLGVTAIWLNPIQENDMPEGSYHGYAITDYYNVDRRFGTNEDFKSLVQNTHAKGMKVVMDMIFNHCGSENFLFRDMPSPDWFNFPEKYVQTSYKTTVQYDPYASGYDHKMALDGWFVESMPDLNQRNRHVARYLIQTSLWWIEYAGINGIRQDTHPYADFDFMAEWCKEVNEEYPDFNIVGETWYGNNVAISYWQKDSRLSAPKNSNLRCVMDFPLMDIMVKAFDEETDYGTGLNRIYDYLGQDIVYANPLELLVFLGNHDTSRFMKNATDASDFDRFRQAYTFLFTTRGIPQIYYGEEIGMFADKKDGDGGLRADFPGGWTGDNQNAFASAGRTSEQNQYRGFLQKLLKWRKNNDIIASGSLTHFSPQNGVYVYERRLGNKSVLVFINGTGKEQSVNMKQYKEAIYQNDVVDILSGSSYNLSGDLTLEKRGVLIFELIR
;
A
#
# COMPACT_ATOMS: atom_id res chain seq x y z
N MET A 1 -105.23 -38.30 -20.57
CA MET A 1 -105.36 -38.90 -19.22
C MET A 1 -104.64 -38.02 -18.23
N LYS A 2 -105.36 -37.54 -17.24
CA LYS A 2 -104.93 -36.95 -15.94
C LYS A 2 -103.93 -35.80 -15.90
N CYS A 3 -104.43 -34.58 -15.66
CA CYS A 3 -103.86 -33.61 -14.73
C CYS A 3 -103.79 -34.19 -13.33
N PRO A 4 -102.90 -33.71 -12.42
CA PRO A 4 -102.96 -32.40 -11.76
C PRO A 4 -101.54 -31.94 -11.25
N ALA A 5 -101.30 -30.80 -10.73
CA ALA A 5 -101.81 -30.01 -9.64
C ALA A 5 -100.97 -28.71 -9.45
N CYS A 6 -101.56 -27.69 -9.00
CA CYS A 6 -101.00 -26.41 -8.58
C CYS A 6 -100.07 -26.53 -7.37
N VAL A 7 -99.03 -25.73 -7.32
CA VAL A 7 -98.23 -25.45 -6.09
C VAL A 7 -98.10 -23.90 -6.00
N PRO A 8 -98.20 -23.37 -4.80
CA PRO A 8 -98.43 -21.91 -4.59
C PRO A 8 -97.12 -21.13 -4.51
N TYR A 9 -97.26 -19.88 -4.86
CA TYR A 9 -96.27 -18.79 -4.81
C TYR A 9 -95.83 -18.51 -3.37
N SER A 10 -94.55 -18.78 -3.02
CA SER A 10 -93.98 -18.35 -1.74
C SER A 10 -93.25 -17.01 -1.92
N LYS A 11 -93.59 -16.03 -1.10
CA LYS A 11 -92.94 -14.71 -1.03
C LYS A 11 -91.45 -14.88 -0.68
N PRO A 12 -90.54 -14.06 -1.24
CA PRO A 12 -89.14 -14.12 -0.84
C PRO A 12 -88.91 -13.55 0.54
N GLU A 13 -88.19 -14.30 1.37
CA GLU A 13 -87.94 -13.97 2.79
C GLU A 13 -86.98 -12.75 2.93
N PRO A 14 -87.14 -11.98 4.02
CA PRO A 14 -86.31 -10.79 4.32
C PRO A 14 -84.84 -11.13 4.66
N VAL A 15 -84.43 -12.42 4.71
CA VAL A 15 -83.12 -12.89 5.08
C VAL A 15 -82.03 -12.52 4.04
N ARG A 16 -82.41 -12.47 2.74
CA ARG A 16 -81.40 -12.10 1.69
C ARG A 16 -81.00 -10.62 1.73
N ALA A 17 -81.85 -9.73 2.11
CA ALA A 17 -81.58 -8.29 2.23
C ALA A 17 -80.64 -8.00 3.42
N LEU A 18 -80.84 -8.70 4.54
CA LEU A 18 -79.98 -8.59 5.70
C LEU A 18 -78.58 -9.19 5.45
N LEU A 19 -78.45 -10.27 4.68
CA LEU A 19 -77.16 -10.88 4.32
C LEU A 19 -76.35 -9.94 3.41
N LEU A 20 -76.98 -9.32 2.42
CA LEU A 20 -76.33 -8.35 1.52
C LEU A 20 -75.86 -7.09 2.25
N ILE A 21 -76.63 -6.58 3.22
CA ILE A 21 -76.25 -5.45 4.07
C ILE A 21 -75.09 -5.83 4.99
N HIS A 22 -75.09 -7.06 5.51
CA HIS A 22 -73.96 -7.55 6.34
C HIS A 22 -72.69 -7.77 5.56
N LEU A 23 -72.78 -8.35 4.34
CA LEU A 23 -71.65 -8.48 3.41
C LEU A 23 -71.07 -7.13 2.97
N TYR A 24 -71.96 -6.15 2.64
CA TYR A 24 -71.53 -4.81 2.27
C TYR A 24 -70.83 -4.08 3.42
N THR A 25 -71.32 -4.24 4.64
CA THR A 25 -70.71 -3.69 5.86
C THR A 25 -69.37 -4.35 6.20
N MET A 26 -69.26 -5.67 6.02
CA MET A 26 -68.00 -6.37 6.16
C MET A 26 -66.97 -5.98 5.11
N MET A 27 -67.38 -5.90 3.84
CA MET A 27 -66.50 -5.41 2.76
C MET A 27 -66.01 -3.98 2.98
N ARG A 28 -66.92 -3.10 3.45
CA ARG A 28 -66.54 -1.72 3.79
C ARG A 28 -65.58 -1.61 4.97
N LYS A 29 -65.74 -2.49 6.00
CA LYS A 29 -64.82 -2.61 7.12
C LYS A 29 -63.47 -3.19 6.68
N LEU A 30 -63.44 -4.19 5.78
CA LEU A 30 -62.23 -4.77 5.20
C LEU A 30 -61.49 -3.76 4.30
N LEU A 31 -62.24 -2.99 3.49
CA LEU A 31 -61.64 -1.92 2.68
C LEU A 31 -61.10 -0.76 3.52
N LEU A 32 -61.79 -0.35 4.58
CA LEU A 32 -61.29 0.65 5.52
C LEU A 32 -60.10 0.13 6.34
N SER A 33 -60.08 -1.14 6.71
CA SER A 33 -58.95 -1.75 7.38
C SER A 33 -57.76 -1.91 6.43
N ALA A 34 -58.00 -2.27 5.17
CA ALA A 34 -56.95 -2.34 4.14
C ALA A 34 -56.40 -0.93 3.80
N LEU A 35 -57.25 0.11 3.73
CA LEU A 35 -56.79 1.50 3.58
C LEU A 35 -56.01 1.99 4.82
N LEU A 36 -56.43 1.60 6.03
CA LEU A 36 -55.69 1.93 7.25
C LEU A 36 -54.36 1.16 7.37
N VAL A 37 -54.28 -0.05 6.86
CA VAL A 37 -53.01 -0.84 6.77
C VAL A 37 -52.10 -0.25 5.69
N VAL A 38 -52.63 0.17 4.53
CA VAL A 38 -51.85 0.87 3.49
C VAL A 38 -51.44 2.29 3.91
N ALA A 39 -52.25 2.98 4.71
CA ALA A 39 -51.86 4.26 5.29
C ALA A 39 -50.93 4.15 6.51
N GLY A 40 -50.89 2.98 7.17
CA GLY A 40 -49.99 2.69 8.31
C GLY A 40 -48.65 2.10 7.91
N VAL A 41 -48.45 1.69 6.65
CA VAL A 41 -47.15 1.17 6.11
C VAL A 41 -46.34 2.29 5.43
N CYS A 42 -46.78 3.53 5.44
CA CYS A 42 -45.81 4.63 5.39
C CYS A 42 -45.10 4.69 6.77
N CYS A 43 -44.37 3.64 7.12
CA CYS A 43 -43.29 3.74 8.12
C CYS A 43 -42.42 4.90 7.67
N ALA A 44 -42.54 6.03 8.36
CA ALA A 44 -41.64 7.13 8.17
C ALA A 44 -40.26 6.64 8.68
N TYR A 45 -39.50 5.95 7.81
CA TYR A 45 -38.10 5.67 8.10
C TYR A 45 -37.41 7.02 8.29
N ALA A 46 -36.84 7.22 9.48
CA ALA A 46 -35.99 8.37 9.73
C ALA A 46 -34.84 8.38 8.71
N VAL A 47 -34.48 9.53 8.19
CA VAL A 47 -33.28 9.66 7.35
C VAL A 47 -32.09 9.21 8.20
N GLU A 48 -31.50 8.05 7.88
CA GLU A 48 -30.37 7.46 8.58
C GLU A 48 -29.15 7.43 7.69
N ILE A 49 -28.03 7.93 8.21
CA ILE A 49 -26.75 7.88 7.54
C ILE A 49 -25.94 6.75 8.17
N LYS A 50 -25.52 5.82 7.36
CA LYS A 50 -24.69 4.67 7.72
C LYS A 50 -23.21 4.98 7.64
N LYS A 51 -22.83 5.78 6.59
CA LYS A 51 -21.44 6.23 6.39
C LYS A 51 -21.41 7.66 5.87
N MET A 52 -20.38 8.39 6.25
CA MET A 52 -20.00 9.70 5.72
C MET A 52 -18.49 9.70 5.51
N GLU A 53 -18.05 9.86 4.28
CA GLU A 53 -16.64 9.75 3.90
C GLU A 53 -16.20 10.94 3.03
N PRO A 54 -15.12 11.63 3.44
CA PRO A 54 -14.45 11.53 4.73
C PRO A 54 -15.34 12.02 5.89
N ALA A 55 -15.13 11.48 7.09
CA ALA A 55 -15.93 11.82 8.27
C ALA A 55 -15.66 13.25 8.77
N PHE A 56 -14.54 13.83 8.41
CA PHE A 56 -14.12 15.20 8.67
C PHE A 56 -13.02 15.61 7.67
N TRP A 57 -12.71 16.90 7.60
CA TRP A 57 -11.69 17.44 6.71
C TRP A 57 -10.90 18.57 7.37
N TRP A 58 -10.00 19.23 6.63
CA TRP A 58 -9.21 20.35 7.10
C TRP A 58 -9.44 21.61 6.26
N ALA A 59 -9.44 22.75 6.91
CA ALA A 59 -9.42 24.05 6.25
C ALA A 59 -8.03 24.35 5.68
N GLY A 60 -7.99 25.07 4.55
CA GLY A 60 -6.74 25.56 3.98
C GLY A 60 -5.94 24.50 3.20
N MET A 61 -6.60 23.45 2.71
CA MET A 61 -6.02 22.55 1.70
C MET A 61 -5.83 23.29 0.39
N THR A 62 -4.80 22.95 -0.38
CA THR A 62 -4.46 23.58 -1.66
C THR A 62 -5.60 23.42 -2.68
N ASN A 63 -6.19 22.24 -2.77
CA ASN A 63 -7.45 22.06 -3.48
C ASN A 63 -8.62 22.30 -2.51
N PRO A 64 -9.38 23.40 -2.67
CA PRO A 64 -10.47 23.74 -1.76
C PRO A 64 -11.76 22.96 -2.01
N GLU A 65 -11.82 22.13 -3.05
CA GLU A 65 -12.98 21.32 -3.34
C GLU A 65 -12.98 20.03 -2.52
N LEU A 66 -14.00 19.87 -1.69
CA LEU A 66 -14.22 18.68 -0.88
C LEU A 66 -15.40 17.87 -1.41
N GLN A 67 -15.17 16.61 -1.75
CA GLN A 67 -16.23 15.63 -1.98
C GLN A 67 -16.60 14.96 -0.65
N VAL A 68 -17.87 14.97 -0.27
CA VAL A 68 -18.40 14.22 0.87
C VAL A 68 -19.38 13.18 0.34
N LEU A 69 -19.05 11.91 0.50
CA LEU A 69 -19.93 10.79 0.18
C LEU A 69 -20.81 10.51 1.40
N LEU A 70 -22.11 10.51 1.21
CA LEU A 70 -23.11 10.08 2.18
C LEU A 70 -23.75 8.78 1.70
N TYR A 71 -23.79 7.78 2.58
CA TYR A 71 -24.44 6.50 2.35
C TYR A 71 -25.45 6.22 3.44
N GLY A 72 -26.69 5.88 3.08
CA GLY A 72 -27.77 5.57 4.00
C GLY A 72 -29.05 5.23 3.26
N ASP A 73 -30.06 4.73 3.96
CA ASP A 73 -31.26 4.21 3.31
C ASP A 73 -32.10 5.33 2.68
N ASN A 74 -32.24 5.29 1.34
CA ASN A 74 -33.10 6.19 0.53
C ASN A 74 -32.80 7.69 0.70
N ILE A 75 -31.52 8.06 0.87
CA ILE A 75 -31.13 9.46 1.14
C ILE A 75 -31.00 10.32 -0.10
N SER A 76 -30.94 9.74 -1.31
CA SER A 76 -30.65 10.48 -2.56
C SER A 76 -31.66 11.60 -2.86
N MET A 77 -32.92 11.44 -2.43
CA MET A 77 -33.99 12.40 -2.67
C MET A 77 -34.08 13.50 -1.60
N SER A 78 -33.18 13.53 -0.64
CA SER A 78 -33.18 14.57 0.39
C SER A 78 -32.81 15.94 -0.17
N ASP A 79 -33.53 16.98 0.26
CA ASP A 79 -33.04 18.35 0.13
C ASP A 79 -31.84 18.54 1.04
N VAL A 80 -30.77 19.10 0.50
CA VAL A 80 -29.50 19.28 1.25
C VAL A 80 -29.17 20.74 1.41
N THR A 81 -28.82 21.12 2.64
CA THR A 81 -28.27 22.45 2.93
C THR A 81 -27.07 22.30 3.89
N VAL A 82 -26.11 23.21 3.80
CA VAL A 82 -25.00 23.33 4.74
C VAL A 82 -25.13 24.62 5.53
N ALA A 83 -24.77 24.56 6.80
CA ALA A 83 -24.88 25.70 7.74
C ALA A 83 -23.52 26.22 8.21
N GLY A 84 -22.47 26.02 7.41
CA GLY A 84 -21.11 26.51 7.68
C GLY A 84 -20.89 27.93 7.17
N ARG A 85 -20.06 28.71 7.92
CA ARG A 85 -19.60 30.01 7.45
C ARG A 85 -18.62 29.81 6.30
N ASP A 86 -18.88 30.46 5.17
CA ASP A 86 -18.04 30.40 3.96
C ASP A 86 -17.85 28.98 3.40
N VAL A 87 -18.78 28.06 3.74
CA VAL A 87 -18.91 26.73 3.15
C VAL A 87 -20.06 26.75 2.15
N ARG A 88 -19.78 26.44 0.89
CA ARG A 88 -20.79 26.50 -0.18
C ARG A 88 -20.94 25.15 -0.85
N ILE A 89 -22.18 24.75 -1.15
CA ILE A 89 -22.44 23.59 -2.00
C ILE A 89 -22.16 24.01 -3.45
N LYS A 90 -21.20 23.37 -4.10
CA LYS A 90 -20.94 23.51 -5.55
C LYS A 90 -21.84 22.60 -6.37
N GLU A 91 -21.98 21.35 -5.93
CA GLU A 91 -22.73 20.34 -6.67
C GLU A 91 -23.31 19.31 -5.70
N ILE A 92 -24.49 18.79 -6.03
CA ILE A 92 -25.11 17.64 -5.38
C ILE A 92 -25.31 16.58 -6.45
N VAL A 93 -24.59 15.46 -6.34
CA VAL A 93 -24.75 14.33 -7.26
C VAL A 93 -25.73 13.33 -6.66
N ARG A 94 -26.74 12.98 -7.45
CA ARG A 94 -27.76 12.00 -7.08
C ARG A 94 -27.67 10.83 -8.04
N TYR A 95 -27.63 9.64 -7.49
CA TYR A 95 -27.57 8.40 -8.26
C TYR A 95 -28.95 7.76 -8.41
N GLU A 96 -29.08 6.86 -9.36
CA GLU A 96 -30.26 5.99 -9.46
C GLU A 96 -30.39 5.09 -8.23
N ASN A 97 -29.24 4.67 -7.67
CA ASN A 97 -29.24 4.04 -6.36
C ASN A 97 -29.68 5.05 -5.28
N PRO A 98 -30.83 4.84 -4.62
CA PRO A 98 -31.39 5.81 -3.68
C PRO A 98 -30.54 5.97 -2.40
N ASN A 99 -29.57 5.11 -2.16
CA ASN A 99 -28.81 5.05 -0.92
C ASN A 99 -27.59 5.99 -0.90
N TYR A 100 -27.28 6.65 -2.03
CA TYR A 100 -26.10 7.50 -2.14
C TYR A 100 -26.43 8.96 -2.45
N LEU A 101 -25.60 9.82 -1.89
CA LEU A 101 -25.61 11.24 -2.17
C LEU A 101 -24.17 11.77 -2.05
N LEU A 102 -23.67 12.42 -3.11
CA LEU A 102 -22.37 13.07 -3.09
C LEU A 102 -22.55 14.58 -3.04
N LEU A 103 -21.82 15.21 -2.14
CA LEU A 103 -21.76 16.66 -2.01
C LEU A 103 -20.37 17.13 -2.43
N TYR A 104 -20.31 18.10 -3.33
CA TYR A 104 -19.10 18.86 -3.58
C TYR A 104 -19.22 20.20 -2.87
N LEU A 105 -18.32 20.44 -1.94
CA LEU A 105 -18.26 21.68 -1.15
C LEU A 105 -17.08 22.53 -1.60
N ASP A 106 -17.29 23.83 -1.68
CA ASP A 106 -16.25 24.83 -1.84
C ASP A 106 -15.85 25.35 -0.47
N LEU A 107 -14.58 25.16 -0.11
CA LEU A 107 -13.98 25.56 1.16
C LEU A 107 -12.94 26.70 1.00
N SER A 108 -12.92 27.39 -0.16
CA SER A 108 -11.89 28.39 -0.49
C SER A 108 -11.71 29.47 0.59
N ASP A 109 -12.81 29.91 1.19
CA ASP A 109 -12.83 30.96 2.20
C ASP A 109 -13.10 30.41 3.61
N ALA A 110 -13.28 29.09 3.75
CA ALA A 110 -13.71 28.47 5.00
C ALA A 110 -12.57 28.37 6.01
N SER A 111 -12.85 28.75 7.24
CA SER A 111 -11.96 28.57 8.40
C SER A 111 -12.36 27.34 9.22
N PRO A 112 -11.49 26.83 10.10
CA PRO A 112 -11.81 25.71 10.97
C PRO A 112 -13.08 25.95 11.78
N GLN A 113 -14.01 25.01 11.72
CA GLN A 113 -15.33 25.09 12.37
C GLN A 113 -16.03 23.73 12.36
N THR A 114 -17.06 23.58 13.18
CA THR A 114 -18.05 22.51 13.00
C THR A 114 -19.32 23.13 12.41
N PHE A 115 -19.87 22.50 11.37
CA PHE A 115 -21.12 22.94 10.74
C PHE A 115 -22.05 21.75 10.50
N ASP A 116 -23.34 22.03 10.29
CA ASP A 116 -24.33 21.00 10.01
C ASP A 116 -24.53 20.79 8.50
N ILE A 117 -24.45 19.56 8.06
CA ILE A 117 -25.05 19.10 6.79
C ILE A 117 -26.47 18.67 7.12
N ASN A 118 -27.46 19.39 6.57
CA ASN A 118 -28.87 19.13 6.84
C ASN A 118 -29.51 18.39 5.67
N LEU A 119 -30.06 17.22 5.95
CA LEU A 119 -30.88 16.46 5.00
C LEU A 119 -32.34 16.57 5.37
N LYS A 120 -33.21 16.87 4.40
CA LYS A 120 -34.65 16.97 4.61
C LYS A 120 -35.39 16.16 3.57
N GLN A 121 -36.31 15.28 4.03
CA GLN A 121 -37.26 14.53 3.20
C GLN A 121 -38.68 14.74 3.75
N GLY A 122 -39.48 15.50 3.03
CA GLY A 122 -40.82 15.83 3.48
C GLY A 122 -40.82 16.53 4.85
N LYS A 123 -41.35 15.85 5.87
CA LYS A 123 -41.38 16.37 7.26
C LYS A 123 -40.15 15.93 8.10
N GLN A 124 -39.35 15.01 7.60
CA GLN A 124 -38.21 14.52 8.32
C GLN A 124 -36.97 15.38 8.04
N GLN A 125 -36.18 15.58 9.07
CA GLN A 125 -34.93 16.31 8.97
C GLN A 125 -33.84 15.58 9.78
N LYS A 126 -32.67 15.41 9.20
CA LYS A 126 -31.46 14.93 9.84
C LYS A 126 -30.39 16.01 9.79
N LYS A 127 -29.82 16.34 10.92
CA LYS A 127 -28.62 17.16 11.03
C LYS A 127 -27.41 16.27 11.26
N ILE A 128 -26.36 16.48 10.49
CA ILE A 128 -25.12 15.73 10.57
C ILE A 128 -24.03 16.76 10.85
N PRO A 129 -23.43 16.77 12.04
CA PRO A 129 -22.30 17.65 12.30
C PRO A 129 -21.11 17.20 11.46
N TYR A 130 -20.47 18.17 10.80
CA TYR A 130 -19.26 17.96 10.03
C TYR A 130 -18.15 18.87 10.55
N GLU A 131 -17.00 18.28 10.88
CA GLU A 131 -15.87 19.02 11.42
C GLU A 131 -14.89 19.40 10.31
N LEU A 132 -14.60 20.68 10.18
CA LEU A 132 -13.51 21.22 9.40
C LEU A 132 -12.40 21.64 10.36
N LYS A 133 -11.35 20.82 10.45
CA LYS A 133 -10.27 20.94 11.41
C LYS A 133 -9.26 22.02 11.03
N GLN A 134 -8.52 22.50 12.02
CA GLN A 134 -7.29 23.22 11.81
C GLN A 134 -6.19 22.25 11.40
N ARG A 135 -5.41 22.58 10.37
CA ARG A 135 -4.20 21.85 10.02
C ARG A 135 -3.09 22.09 11.05
N GLU A 136 -2.22 21.11 11.21
CA GLU A 136 -0.95 21.32 11.91
C GLU A 136 -0.10 22.36 11.14
N ALA A 137 0.64 23.22 11.87
CA ALA A 137 1.33 24.37 11.29
C ALA A 137 2.29 23.96 10.14
N ASP A 138 3.01 22.86 10.32
CA ASP A 138 4.05 22.41 9.40
C ASP A 138 3.59 21.21 8.54
N SER A 139 2.27 20.99 8.40
CA SER A 139 1.75 19.80 7.71
C SER A 139 2.13 19.75 6.22
N LYS A 140 2.34 20.92 5.58
CA LYS A 140 2.79 21.01 4.18
C LYS A 140 4.27 20.68 4.00
N ASP A 141 5.07 20.82 5.03
CA ASP A 141 6.53 20.62 5.02
C ASP A 141 6.91 19.17 5.34
N ARG A 142 6.00 18.22 5.19
CA ARG A 142 6.23 16.79 5.43
C ARG A 142 7.29 16.25 4.50
N VAL A 143 8.40 15.79 5.08
CA VAL A 143 9.50 15.19 4.32
C VAL A 143 9.22 13.71 4.09
N GLY A 144 9.16 13.33 2.84
CA GLY A 144 9.04 11.95 2.39
C GLY A 144 10.32 11.14 2.56
N PHE A 145 10.23 9.85 2.28
CA PHE A 145 11.42 9.00 2.19
C PHE A 145 12.21 9.31 0.90
N ASN A 146 13.52 9.07 0.92
CA ASN A 146 14.43 9.32 -0.20
C ASN A 146 15.66 8.40 -0.13
N SER A 147 16.67 8.64 -0.98
CA SER A 147 17.89 7.84 -1.05
C SER A 147 18.76 7.82 0.24
N ALA A 148 18.52 8.69 1.20
CA ALA A 148 19.12 8.62 2.53
C ALA A 148 18.47 7.53 3.40
N ASP A 149 17.25 7.14 3.08
CA ASP A 149 16.47 6.21 3.88
C ASP A 149 16.74 4.73 3.52
N VAL A 150 16.36 3.86 4.44
CA VAL A 150 16.23 2.42 4.26
C VAL A 150 14.87 2.02 4.79
N LEU A 151 14.04 1.43 3.93
CA LEU A 151 12.69 1.00 4.27
C LEU A 151 12.71 -0.42 4.85
N TYR A 152 12.01 -0.63 5.95
CA TYR A 152 11.78 -1.95 6.54
C TYR A 152 10.32 -2.34 6.32
N LEU A 153 10.09 -3.27 5.39
CA LEU A 153 8.75 -3.75 5.03
C LEU A 153 8.25 -4.75 6.06
N ILE A 154 7.09 -4.46 6.63
CA ILE A 154 6.42 -5.27 7.65
C ILE A 154 5.03 -5.70 7.16
N MET A 155 4.72 -6.99 7.32
CA MET A 155 3.35 -7.50 7.24
C MET A 155 2.76 -7.53 8.66
N PRO A 156 1.78 -6.67 8.98
CA PRO A 156 1.26 -6.52 10.35
C PRO A 156 0.81 -7.83 10.96
N ASP A 157 0.00 -8.62 10.23
CA ASP A 157 -0.52 -9.92 10.69
C ASP A 157 0.56 -10.94 11.07
N ARG A 158 1.81 -10.77 10.58
CA ARG A 158 2.89 -11.77 10.66
C ARG A 158 4.11 -11.33 11.47
N PHE A 159 4.09 -10.10 11.98
CA PHE A 159 5.24 -9.55 12.69
C PHE A 159 5.19 -9.80 14.20
N ALA A 160 4.15 -9.33 14.86
CA ALA A 160 3.95 -9.58 16.29
C ALA A 160 2.50 -9.30 16.72
N ASN A 161 2.00 -10.08 17.67
CA ASN A 161 0.70 -9.91 18.32
C ASN A 161 0.90 -9.17 19.66
N GLY A 162 0.48 -7.92 19.72
CA GLY A 162 0.56 -7.08 20.92
C GLY A 162 -0.74 -7.06 21.72
N ASP A 163 -1.88 -7.37 21.08
CA ASP A 163 -3.20 -7.36 21.72
C ASP A 163 -4.06 -8.54 21.26
N THR A 164 -4.03 -9.63 21.98
CA THR A 164 -4.84 -10.82 21.67
C THR A 164 -6.37 -10.61 21.78
N SER A 165 -6.82 -9.48 22.30
CA SER A 165 -8.25 -9.18 22.42
C SER A 165 -8.85 -8.73 21.07
N ASN A 166 -8.04 -8.29 20.12
CA ASN A 166 -8.44 -7.89 18.78
C ASN A 166 -8.30 -9.01 17.72
N ASP A 167 -7.70 -10.15 18.06
CA ASP A 167 -7.51 -11.28 17.13
C ASP A 167 -8.80 -11.68 16.42
N VAL A 168 -9.92 -11.65 17.14
CA VAL A 168 -11.26 -11.98 16.64
C VAL A 168 -12.26 -10.88 17.01
N VAL A 169 -12.76 -10.18 16.03
CA VAL A 169 -13.74 -9.09 16.22
C VAL A 169 -15.14 -9.55 15.81
N THR A 170 -16.09 -9.44 16.74
CA THR A 170 -17.50 -9.80 16.49
C THR A 170 -18.05 -9.02 15.28
N GLY A 171 -18.64 -9.75 14.34
CA GLY A 171 -19.25 -9.19 13.13
C GLY A 171 -18.32 -9.08 11.94
N MET A 172 -17.03 -9.38 12.09
CA MET A 172 -16.13 -9.57 10.94
C MET A 172 -16.23 -10.99 10.38
N LYS A 173 -16.03 -11.12 9.07
CA LYS A 173 -16.30 -12.35 8.30
C LYS A 173 -15.28 -13.45 8.58
N GLU A 174 -14.00 -13.14 8.49
CA GLU A 174 -12.94 -14.07 8.89
C GLU A 174 -12.74 -13.98 10.42
N ALA A 175 -13.48 -14.83 11.14
CA ALA A 175 -13.59 -14.81 12.60
C ALA A 175 -12.66 -15.82 13.29
N LYS A 176 -11.52 -16.18 12.66
CA LYS A 176 -10.62 -17.23 13.14
C LYS A 176 -9.17 -16.81 12.99
N VAL A 177 -8.36 -17.09 13.99
CA VAL A 177 -6.90 -17.03 13.92
C VAL A 177 -6.37 -18.47 13.90
N ASP A 178 -5.49 -18.79 12.95
CA ASP A 178 -4.90 -20.13 12.81
C ASP A 178 -3.48 -20.08 12.26
N ARG A 179 -2.49 -19.99 13.12
CA ARG A 179 -1.06 -19.95 12.77
C ARG A 179 -0.53 -21.24 12.12
N SER A 180 -1.31 -22.30 12.09
CA SER A 180 -0.96 -23.53 11.36
C SER A 180 -1.35 -23.49 9.88
N ASP A 181 -2.23 -22.57 9.49
CA ASP A 181 -2.63 -22.32 8.12
C ASP A 181 -1.97 -21.04 7.59
N ALA A 182 -1.02 -21.18 6.70
CA ALA A 182 -0.24 -20.08 6.15
C ALA A 182 -1.09 -19.01 5.41
N PHE A 183 -2.34 -19.30 5.08
CA PHE A 183 -3.26 -18.37 4.41
C PHE A 183 -4.33 -17.79 5.33
N ALA A 184 -4.41 -18.25 6.58
CA ALA A 184 -5.27 -17.67 7.60
C ALA A 184 -4.62 -16.46 8.29
N ARG A 185 -5.40 -15.75 9.09
CA ARG A 185 -4.86 -14.72 9.98
C ARG A 185 -4.07 -15.34 11.12
N HIS A 186 -2.99 -14.68 11.51
CA HIS A 186 -2.13 -15.11 12.62
C HIS A 186 -2.24 -14.18 13.84
N GLY A 187 -2.90 -13.02 13.71
CA GLY A 187 -3.23 -12.13 14.81
C GLY A 187 -2.15 -11.11 15.16
N GLY A 188 -1.15 -10.90 14.29
CA GLY A 188 -0.25 -9.76 14.43
C GLY A 188 -1.00 -8.44 14.23
N ASP A 189 -0.54 -7.35 14.89
CA ASP A 189 -1.26 -6.10 14.97
C ASP A 189 -0.36 -4.86 15.07
N ILE A 190 -0.96 -3.67 15.05
CA ILE A 190 -0.27 -2.38 15.18
C ILE A 190 0.42 -2.26 16.54
N LYS A 191 -0.20 -2.78 17.60
CA LYS A 191 0.40 -2.76 18.94
C LYS A 191 1.66 -3.61 19.00
N GLY A 192 1.65 -4.80 18.39
CA GLY A 192 2.82 -5.66 18.29
C GLY A 192 3.99 -4.99 17.55
N ILE A 193 3.71 -4.25 16.48
CA ILE A 193 4.72 -3.45 15.79
C ILE A 193 5.24 -2.35 16.72
N ASN A 194 4.35 -1.63 17.37
CA ASN A 194 4.71 -0.54 18.28
C ASN A 194 5.57 -1.02 19.45
N ASP A 195 5.27 -2.18 20.02
CA ASP A 195 6.02 -2.78 21.12
C ASP A 195 7.45 -3.20 20.71
N HIS A 196 7.72 -3.33 19.41
CA HIS A 196 9.02 -3.72 18.86
C HIS A 196 9.74 -2.60 18.07
N LEU A 197 9.32 -1.34 18.18
CA LEU A 197 9.99 -0.22 17.51
C LEU A 197 11.46 -0.06 17.93
N ASP A 198 11.83 -0.41 19.18
CA ASP A 198 13.22 -0.38 19.65
C ASP A 198 14.08 -1.39 18.88
N TYR A 199 13.55 -2.58 18.57
CA TYR A 199 14.22 -3.58 17.77
C TYR A 199 14.49 -3.09 16.35
N ILE A 200 13.50 -2.40 15.76
CA ILE A 200 13.57 -1.87 14.39
C ILE A 200 14.57 -0.70 14.34
N GLU A 201 14.49 0.24 15.28
CA GLU A 201 15.41 1.37 15.39
C GLU A 201 16.86 0.90 15.59
N ASP A 202 17.08 -0.09 16.50
CA ASP A 202 18.41 -0.61 16.79
C ASP A 202 19.05 -1.31 15.58
N LEU A 203 18.26 -1.84 14.66
CA LEU A 203 18.77 -2.38 13.39
C LEU A 203 19.44 -1.28 12.53
N GLY A 204 18.96 -0.04 12.62
CA GLY A 204 19.51 1.11 11.90
C GLY A 204 18.74 1.52 10.65
N VAL A 205 17.55 0.97 10.42
CA VAL A 205 16.63 1.44 9.36
C VAL A 205 16.06 2.82 9.70
N THR A 206 15.56 3.54 8.69
CA THR A 206 15.10 4.91 8.86
C THR A 206 13.63 5.11 8.48
N ALA A 207 12.99 4.08 7.94
CA ALA A 207 11.57 4.10 7.63
C ALA A 207 10.96 2.71 7.80
N ILE A 208 9.71 2.64 8.21
CA ILE A 208 8.90 1.42 8.15
C ILE A 208 7.88 1.55 7.02
N TRP A 209 7.70 0.49 6.24
CA TRP A 209 6.61 0.35 5.29
C TRP A 209 5.72 -0.79 5.76
N LEU A 210 4.44 -0.50 6.02
CA LEU A 210 3.44 -1.49 6.41
C LEU A 210 2.65 -1.95 5.20
N ASN A 211 2.47 -3.28 5.02
CA ASN A 211 1.43 -3.78 4.14
C ASN A 211 0.08 -3.19 4.55
N PRO A 212 -0.96 -3.24 3.68
CA PRO A 212 -2.18 -2.47 3.90
C PRO A 212 -2.80 -2.71 5.28
N ILE A 213 -3.11 -1.62 5.96
CA ILE A 213 -3.71 -1.63 7.30
C ILE A 213 -5.20 -1.29 7.29
N GLN A 214 -5.73 -0.80 6.15
CA GLN A 214 -7.16 -0.51 6.01
C GLN A 214 -7.97 -1.80 6.17
N GLU A 215 -9.23 -1.65 6.57
CA GLU A 215 -10.12 -2.79 6.82
C GLU A 215 -10.21 -3.69 5.58
N ASN A 216 -10.01 -4.97 5.82
CA ASN A 216 -10.12 -6.04 4.83
C ASN A 216 -11.07 -7.12 5.37
N ASP A 217 -12.38 -6.81 5.45
CA ASP A 217 -13.40 -7.71 5.97
C ASP A 217 -13.86 -8.72 4.91
N MET A 218 -12.91 -9.43 4.33
CA MET A 218 -13.15 -10.53 3.42
C MET A 218 -13.35 -11.85 4.20
N PRO A 219 -14.09 -12.84 3.65
CA PRO A 219 -14.34 -14.10 4.33
C PRO A 219 -13.11 -15.00 4.48
N GLU A 220 -12.11 -14.81 3.62
CA GLU A 220 -10.87 -15.60 3.59
C GLU A 220 -9.70 -14.72 3.16
N GLY A 221 -8.50 -15.05 3.62
CA GLY A 221 -7.26 -14.39 3.20
C GLY A 221 -7.12 -12.93 3.63
N SER A 222 -7.89 -12.47 4.60
CA SER A 222 -7.88 -11.05 4.99
C SER A 222 -6.55 -10.58 5.61
N TYR A 223 -5.66 -11.51 5.96
CA TYR A 223 -4.37 -11.23 6.57
C TYR A 223 -3.45 -10.33 5.70
N HIS A 224 -3.60 -10.41 4.38
CA HIS A 224 -2.71 -9.68 3.47
C HIS A 224 -3.07 -8.19 3.30
N GLY A 225 -4.34 -7.79 3.55
CA GLY A 225 -4.78 -6.39 3.51
C GLY A 225 -5.17 -5.85 2.13
N TYR A 226 -4.88 -6.55 1.01
CA TYR A 226 -5.01 -5.99 -0.35
C TYR A 226 -6.45 -5.96 -0.91
N ALA A 227 -7.45 -6.53 -0.23
CA ALA A 227 -8.85 -6.48 -0.62
C ALA A 227 -9.64 -5.52 0.30
N ILE A 228 -9.38 -4.21 0.17
CA ILE A 228 -9.90 -3.18 1.08
C ILE A 228 -11.42 -3.13 1.06
N THR A 229 -12.04 -3.18 2.23
CA THR A 229 -13.50 -3.03 2.42
C THR A 229 -13.91 -1.68 3.01
N ASP A 230 -12.98 -0.97 3.64
CA ASP A 230 -13.16 0.40 4.12
C ASP A 230 -11.86 1.19 3.97
N TYR A 231 -11.89 2.29 3.20
CA TYR A 231 -10.71 3.08 2.89
C TYR A 231 -10.29 4.07 3.99
N TYR A 232 -11.20 4.40 4.93
CA TYR A 232 -10.99 5.41 5.97
C TYR A 232 -10.78 4.83 7.37
N ASN A 233 -10.87 3.50 7.51
CA ASN A 233 -10.69 2.83 8.78
C ASN A 233 -9.59 1.77 8.73
N VAL A 234 -8.82 1.70 9.79
CA VAL A 234 -7.90 0.57 10.07
C VAL A 234 -8.71 -0.70 10.29
N ASP A 235 -8.20 -1.84 9.84
CA ASP A 235 -8.78 -3.15 10.16
C ASP A 235 -8.85 -3.32 11.67
N ARG A 236 -10.06 -3.57 12.18
CA ARG A 236 -10.31 -3.66 13.62
C ARG A 236 -9.51 -4.77 14.32
N ARG A 237 -8.99 -5.72 13.54
CA ARG A 237 -8.11 -6.80 14.03
C ARG A 237 -6.64 -6.37 14.06
N PHE A 238 -6.30 -5.21 13.47
CA PHE A 238 -5.00 -4.56 13.63
C PHE A 238 -5.02 -3.46 14.68
N GLY A 239 -6.20 -2.93 15.03
CA GLY A 239 -6.38 -1.83 15.96
C GLY A 239 -7.35 -0.77 15.43
N THR A 240 -7.13 0.46 15.82
CA THR A 240 -7.94 1.63 15.46
C THR A 240 -7.13 2.64 14.65
N ASN A 241 -7.81 3.64 14.08
CA ASN A 241 -7.15 4.78 13.43
C ASN A 241 -6.22 5.52 14.42
N GLU A 242 -6.61 5.66 15.69
CA GLU A 242 -5.80 6.30 16.72
C GLU A 242 -4.56 5.46 17.08
N ASP A 243 -4.66 4.12 17.08
CA ASP A 243 -3.50 3.24 17.28
C ASP A 243 -2.49 3.42 16.15
N PHE A 244 -2.95 3.51 14.90
CA PHE A 244 -2.06 3.77 13.77
C PHE A 244 -1.43 5.15 13.85
N LYS A 245 -2.20 6.20 14.17
CA LYS A 245 -1.66 7.54 14.39
C LYS A 245 -0.60 7.55 15.50
N SER A 246 -0.85 6.84 16.59
CA SER A 246 0.08 6.68 17.70
C SER A 246 1.36 5.94 17.28
N LEU A 247 1.25 4.88 16.47
CA LEU A 247 2.39 4.18 15.90
C LEU A 247 3.25 5.14 15.05
N VAL A 248 2.63 5.96 14.19
CA VAL A 248 3.34 6.96 13.39
C VAL A 248 4.09 7.95 14.28
N GLN A 249 3.43 8.50 15.29
CA GLN A 249 4.05 9.44 16.24
C GLN A 249 5.23 8.81 17.00
N ASN A 250 5.08 7.58 17.49
CA ASN A 250 6.15 6.85 18.19
C ASN A 250 7.32 6.54 17.27
N THR A 251 7.04 6.22 16.00
CA THR A 251 8.06 5.99 14.96
C THR A 251 8.84 7.28 14.67
N HIS A 252 8.13 8.42 14.56
CA HIS A 252 8.76 9.74 14.42
C HIS A 252 9.62 10.12 15.62
N ALA A 253 9.17 9.82 16.84
CA ALA A 253 9.94 10.08 18.06
C ALA A 253 11.31 9.35 18.09
N LYS A 254 11.43 8.27 17.30
CA LYS A 254 12.68 7.52 17.07
C LYS A 254 13.46 7.98 15.84
N GLY A 255 13.04 9.07 15.21
CA GLY A 255 13.67 9.60 14.00
C GLY A 255 13.50 8.72 12.75
N MET A 256 12.46 7.89 12.74
CA MET A 256 12.09 7.06 11.60
C MET A 256 10.82 7.57 10.92
N LYS A 257 10.63 7.23 9.66
CA LYS A 257 9.48 7.59 8.83
C LYS A 257 8.49 6.43 8.70
N VAL A 258 7.26 6.73 8.27
CA VAL A 258 6.24 5.70 8.01
C VAL A 258 5.73 5.82 6.57
N VAL A 259 5.71 4.68 5.86
CA VAL A 259 5.17 4.51 4.51
C VAL A 259 3.93 3.61 4.60
N MET A 260 2.81 4.08 4.08
CA MET A 260 1.54 3.35 4.06
C MET A 260 1.30 2.73 2.68
N ASP A 261 0.87 1.48 2.66
CA ASP A 261 0.47 0.81 1.42
C ASP A 261 -0.97 1.21 1.05
N MET A 262 -1.21 1.56 -0.22
CA MET A 262 -2.53 1.93 -0.74
C MET A 262 -2.85 1.19 -2.02
N ILE A 263 -4.13 0.88 -2.23
CA ILE A 263 -4.62 0.12 -3.38
C ILE A 263 -5.72 0.91 -4.06
N PHE A 264 -5.49 1.38 -5.31
CA PHE A 264 -6.43 2.17 -6.09
C PHE A 264 -6.92 1.48 -7.36
N ASN A 265 -6.30 0.37 -7.74
CA ASN A 265 -6.75 -0.43 -8.87
C ASN A 265 -8.09 -1.14 -8.57
N HIS A 266 -8.22 -1.71 -7.40
CA HIS A 266 -9.37 -2.54 -6.99
C HIS A 266 -9.72 -2.33 -5.52
N CYS A 267 -10.85 -2.88 -5.10
CA CYS A 267 -11.21 -3.04 -3.68
C CYS A 267 -11.61 -4.50 -3.40
N GLY A 268 -11.94 -4.80 -2.17
CA GLY A 268 -12.55 -6.10 -1.82
C GLY A 268 -13.99 -6.20 -2.31
N SER A 269 -14.44 -7.38 -2.74
CA SER A 269 -15.83 -7.60 -3.17
C SER A 269 -16.87 -7.41 -2.05
N GLU A 270 -16.41 -7.34 -0.81
CA GLU A 270 -17.26 -7.01 0.36
C GLU A 270 -17.26 -5.51 0.71
N ASN A 271 -16.56 -4.68 -0.07
CA ASN A 271 -16.64 -3.23 0.08
C ASN A 271 -18.07 -2.74 -0.18
N PHE A 272 -18.59 -1.84 0.66
CA PHE A 272 -19.96 -1.31 0.51
C PHE A 272 -20.18 -0.60 -0.81
N LEU A 273 -19.14 0.04 -1.38
CA LEU A 273 -19.19 0.68 -2.69
C LEU A 273 -19.44 -0.32 -3.83
N PHE A 274 -19.02 -1.59 -3.66
CA PHE A 274 -19.30 -2.65 -4.63
C PHE A 274 -20.59 -3.40 -4.30
N ARG A 275 -20.86 -3.69 -3.02
CA ARG A 275 -22.04 -4.45 -2.59
C ARG A 275 -23.37 -3.72 -2.85
N ASP A 276 -23.33 -2.40 -2.82
CA ASP A 276 -24.49 -1.53 -3.06
C ASP A 276 -24.01 -0.30 -3.87
N MET A 277 -23.57 -0.52 -5.11
CA MET A 277 -22.87 0.48 -5.94
C MET A 277 -23.65 1.80 -6.07
N PRO A 278 -22.99 2.96 -5.97
CA PRO A 278 -23.61 4.25 -6.29
C PRO A 278 -24.18 4.28 -7.71
N SER A 279 -23.39 3.82 -8.68
CA SER A 279 -23.79 3.51 -10.05
C SER A 279 -22.84 2.49 -10.66
N PRO A 280 -23.25 1.75 -11.72
CA PRO A 280 -22.42 0.72 -12.34
C PRO A 280 -21.07 1.23 -12.87
N ASP A 281 -20.97 2.49 -13.26
CA ASP A 281 -19.75 3.10 -13.82
C ASP A 281 -18.67 3.43 -12.77
N TRP A 282 -18.91 3.09 -11.49
CA TRP A 282 -17.88 3.11 -10.44
C TRP A 282 -16.87 1.98 -10.57
N PHE A 283 -17.30 0.90 -11.26
CA PHE A 283 -16.48 -0.30 -11.44
C PHE A 283 -16.40 -0.67 -12.92
N ASN A 284 -15.28 -1.27 -13.29
CA ASN A 284 -15.13 -1.89 -14.59
C ASN A 284 -15.72 -3.31 -14.55
N PHE A 285 -16.47 -3.71 -15.57
CA PHE A 285 -17.22 -4.98 -15.62
C PHE A 285 -18.09 -5.24 -14.36
N PRO A 286 -18.95 -4.31 -13.93
CA PRO A 286 -19.66 -4.38 -12.65
C PRO A 286 -20.61 -5.58 -12.53
N GLU A 287 -21.05 -6.18 -13.65
CA GLU A 287 -22.06 -7.23 -13.67
C GLU A 287 -21.47 -8.64 -13.54
N LYS A 288 -20.20 -8.79 -13.84
CA LYS A 288 -19.52 -10.11 -13.80
C LYS A 288 -18.01 -9.98 -13.74
N TYR A 289 -17.40 -10.94 -13.08
CA TYR A 289 -15.96 -11.10 -13.10
C TYR A 289 -15.42 -11.29 -14.51
N VAL A 290 -14.47 -10.47 -14.90
CA VAL A 290 -13.65 -10.59 -16.10
C VAL A 290 -12.20 -10.40 -15.68
N GLN A 291 -11.43 -11.46 -15.73
CA GLN A 291 -10.04 -11.43 -15.27
C GLN A 291 -9.19 -10.51 -16.16
N THR A 292 -8.32 -9.72 -15.54
CA THR A 292 -7.31 -8.94 -16.26
C THR A 292 -6.38 -9.85 -17.06
N SER A 293 -5.90 -9.37 -18.20
CA SER A 293 -4.87 -10.09 -18.96
C SER A 293 -3.49 -10.05 -18.30
N TYR A 294 -3.31 -9.25 -17.25
CA TYR A 294 -2.02 -8.94 -16.59
C TYR A 294 -0.94 -8.39 -17.55
N LYS A 295 -1.34 -7.89 -18.72
CA LYS A 295 -0.42 -7.36 -19.74
C LYS A 295 -0.33 -5.84 -19.71
N THR A 296 0.08 -5.29 -18.57
CA THR A 296 0.23 -3.83 -18.40
C THR A 296 1.25 -3.18 -19.35
N THR A 297 2.01 -3.98 -20.11
CA THR A 297 2.81 -3.56 -21.26
C THR A 297 2.03 -2.67 -22.22
N VAL A 298 0.71 -2.90 -22.37
CA VAL A 298 -0.19 -2.09 -23.22
C VAL A 298 -0.15 -0.60 -22.90
N GLN A 299 0.23 -0.22 -21.67
CA GLN A 299 0.29 1.17 -21.24
C GLN A 299 1.35 2.01 -22.01
N TYR A 300 2.42 1.36 -22.48
CA TYR A 300 3.52 2.02 -23.19
C TYR A 300 3.78 1.41 -24.58
N ASP A 301 3.08 0.35 -24.96
CA ASP A 301 3.25 -0.32 -26.25
C ASP A 301 2.55 0.48 -27.36
N PRO A 302 3.28 1.05 -28.34
CA PRO A 302 2.68 1.80 -29.43
C PRO A 302 1.85 0.95 -30.41
N TYR A 303 1.89 -0.37 -30.28
CA TYR A 303 1.20 -1.32 -31.13
C TYR A 303 0.02 -2.02 -30.42
N ALA A 304 -0.21 -1.70 -29.13
CA ALA A 304 -1.27 -2.34 -28.36
C ALA A 304 -2.64 -2.12 -28.97
N SER A 305 -3.44 -3.19 -29.06
CA SER A 305 -4.83 -3.08 -29.50
C SER A 305 -5.70 -2.45 -28.41
N GLY A 306 -6.77 -1.75 -28.81
CA GLY A 306 -7.74 -1.22 -27.85
C GLY A 306 -8.44 -2.31 -27.03
N TYR A 307 -8.58 -3.52 -27.59
CA TYR A 307 -9.11 -4.67 -26.87
C TYR A 307 -8.16 -5.12 -25.74
N ASP A 308 -6.86 -5.29 -26.06
CA ASP A 308 -5.88 -5.71 -25.05
C ASP A 308 -5.68 -4.66 -23.97
N HIS A 309 -5.71 -3.37 -24.36
CA HIS A 309 -5.68 -2.25 -23.42
C HIS A 309 -6.84 -2.32 -22.42
N LYS A 310 -8.08 -2.51 -22.94
CA LYS A 310 -9.26 -2.67 -22.10
C LYS A 310 -9.16 -3.90 -21.18
N MET A 311 -8.71 -5.04 -21.70
CA MET A 311 -8.60 -6.26 -20.90
C MET A 311 -7.53 -6.21 -19.83
N ALA A 312 -6.48 -5.44 -20.03
CA ALA A 312 -5.41 -5.27 -19.04
C ALA A 312 -5.80 -4.33 -17.91
N LEU A 313 -6.50 -3.23 -18.22
CA LEU A 313 -6.78 -2.15 -17.28
C LEU A 313 -8.17 -2.20 -16.65
N ASP A 314 -9.16 -2.76 -17.36
CA ASP A 314 -10.52 -2.85 -16.84
C ASP A 314 -10.81 -4.23 -16.21
N GLY A 315 -9.95 -5.23 -16.46
CA GLY A 315 -10.13 -6.58 -15.90
C GLY A 315 -9.78 -6.64 -14.41
N TRP A 316 -10.55 -7.43 -13.66
CA TRP A 316 -10.33 -7.62 -12.24
C TRP A 316 -9.09 -8.47 -11.96
N PHE A 317 -8.40 -8.16 -10.90
CA PHE A 317 -7.19 -8.90 -10.50
C PHE A 317 -7.50 -10.36 -10.17
N VAL A 318 -8.49 -10.57 -9.31
CA VAL A 318 -9.12 -11.85 -9.01
C VAL A 318 -10.62 -11.62 -8.75
N GLU A 319 -11.42 -12.68 -8.66
CA GLU A 319 -12.87 -12.60 -8.47
C GLU A 319 -13.29 -11.82 -7.21
N SER A 320 -12.49 -11.90 -6.15
CA SER A 320 -12.74 -11.18 -4.90
C SER A 320 -12.28 -9.72 -4.89
N MET A 321 -11.68 -9.23 -5.99
CA MET A 321 -11.10 -7.89 -6.10
C MET A 321 -11.66 -7.16 -7.34
N PRO A 322 -12.89 -6.62 -7.26
CA PRO A 322 -13.50 -5.85 -8.34
C PRO A 322 -12.69 -4.60 -8.66
N ASP A 323 -12.51 -4.36 -9.95
CA ASP A 323 -11.71 -3.27 -10.48
C ASP A 323 -12.47 -1.93 -10.43
N LEU A 324 -11.82 -0.91 -9.90
CA LEU A 324 -12.36 0.45 -9.77
C LEU A 324 -12.20 1.21 -11.09
N ASN A 325 -13.22 1.94 -11.51
CA ASN A 325 -13.15 2.78 -12.69
C ASN A 325 -12.62 4.18 -12.33
N GLN A 326 -11.30 4.35 -12.30
CA GLN A 326 -10.65 5.62 -11.95
C GLN A 326 -10.93 6.74 -12.99
N ARG A 327 -11.43 6.44 -14.20
CA ARG A 327 -11.86 7.42 -15.19
C ARG A 327 -13.20 8.09 -14.81
N ASN A 328 -13.94 7.49 -13.87
CA ASN A 328 -15.08 8.17 -13.24
C ASN A 328 -14.55 9.23 -12.27
N ARG A 329 -14.89 10.50 -12.51
CA ARG A 329 -14.40 11.64 -11.71
C ARG A 329 -14.71 11.53 -10.21
N HIS A 330 -15.79 10.84 -9.87
CA HIS A 330 -16.22 10.68 -8.47
C HIS A 330 -15.36 9.63 -7.76
N VAL A 331 -15.02 8.53 -8.45
CA VAL A 331 -14.06 7.53 -7.98
C VAL A 331 -12.68 8.14 -7.85
N ALA A 332 -12.23 8.87 -8.88
CA ALA A 332 -10.95 9.56 -8.87
C ALA A 332 -10.81 10.49 -7.66
N ARG A 333 -11.81 11.36 -7.45
CA ARG A 333 -11.79 12.32 -6.32
C ARG A 333 -11.82 11.61 -4.97
N TYR A 334 -12.62 10.56 -4.83
CA TYR A 334 -12.69 9.75 -3.61
C TYR A 334 -11.32 9.16 -3.24
N LEU A 335 -10.61 8.55 -4.20
CA LEU A 335 -9.31 7.92 -3.98
C LEU A 335 -8.20 8.96 -3.68
N ILE A 336 -8.19 10.10 -4.40
CA ILE A 336 -7.25 11.19 -4.11
C ILE A 336 -7.45 11.72 -2.68
N GLN A 337 -8.70 11.99 -2.30
CA GLN A 337 -9.01 12.49 -0.96
C GLN A 337 -8.65 11.49 0.14
N THR A 338 -8.78 10.19 -0.11
CA THR A 338 -8.35 9.15 0.83
C THR A 338 -6.87 9.28 1.15
N SER A 339 -6.01 9.51 0.15
CA SER A 339 -4.57 9.72 0.38
C SER A 339 -4.30 10.97 1.21
N LEU A 340 -4.89 12.11 0.81
CA LEU A 340 -4.72 13.38 1.52
C LEU A 340 -5.21 13.28 2.97
N TRP A 341 -6.31 12.54 3.19
CA TRP A 341 -6.85 12.32 4.53
C TRP A 341 -5.88 11.54 5.42
N TRP A 342 -5.32 10.44 4.93
CA TRP A 342 -4.35 9.66 5.71
C TRP A 342 -3.06 10.40 5.97
N ILE A 343 -2.55 11.17 4.99
CA ILE A 343 -1.36 12.01 5.17
C ILE A 343 -1.61 13.03 6.28
N GLU A 344 -2.74 13.74 6.24
CA GLU A 344 -3.04 14.80 7.20
C GLU A 344 -3.43 14.25 8.58
N TYR A 345 -4.19 13.11 8.61
CA TYR A 345 -4.66 12.49 9.84
C TYR A 345 -3.55 11.83 10.65
N ALA A 346 -2.77 10.97 10.01
CA ALA A 346 -1.79 10.14 10.69
C ALA A 346 -0.37 10.73 10.66
N GLY A 347 -0.08 11.61 9.69
CA GLY A 347 1.25 12.19 9.56
C GLY A 347 2.25 11.30 8.83
N ILE A 348 1.80 10.37 7.97
CA ILE A 348 2.68 9.48 7.20
C ILE A 348 3.66 10.26 6.32
N ASN A 349 4.80 9.64 5.99
CA ASN A 349 5.89 10.22 5.20
C ASN A 349 5.97 9.70 3.77
N GLY A 350 5.16 8.72 3.43
CA GLY A 350 5.15 8.17 2.08
C GLY A 350 4.00 7.22 1.85
N ILE A 351 3.77 6.94 0.57
CA ILE A 351 2.82 5.93 0.11
C ILE A 351 3.55 4.96 -0.80
N ARG A 352 3.29 3.66 -0.60
CA ARG A 352 3.54 2.65 -1.63
C ARG A 352 2.21 2.38 -2.32
N GLN A 353 2.17 2.56 -3.62
CA GLN A 353 0.97 2.31 -4.41
C GLN A 353 1.04 0.93 -5.05
N ASP A 354 0.17 0.06 -4.60
CA ASP A 354 -0.03 -1.29 -5.11
C ASP A 354 -0.44 -1.29 -6.60
N THR A 355 0.06 -2.28 -7.35
CA THR A 355 -0.36 -2.51 -8.75
C THR A 355 -0.44 -1.25 -9.62
N HIS A 356 0.49 -0.30 -9.43
CA HIS A 356 0.45 1.04 -10.05
C HIS A 356 0.15 1.04 -11.55
N PRO A 357 0.73 0.15 -12.39
CA PRO A 357 0.50 0.14 -13.84
C PRO A 357 -0.85 -0.46 -14.27
N TYR A 358 -1.63 -1.02 -13.36
CA TYR A 358 -2.94 -1.60 -13.69
C TYR A 358 -4.05 -0.55 -13.71
N ALA A 359 -3.89 0.53 -12.95
CA ALA A 359 -4.84 1.65 -12.94
C ALA A 359 -4.66 2.57 -14.16
N ASP A 360 -5.66 3.43 -14.40
CA ASP A 360 -5.60 4.41 -15.48
C ASP A 360 -4.43 5.39 -15.32
N PHE A 361 -3.61 5.55 -16.37
CA PHE A 361 -2.39 6.37 -16.32
C PHE A 361 -2.69 7.84 -15.98
N ASP A 362 -3.72 8.41 -16.59
CA ASP A 362 -4.00 9.85 -16.44
C ASP A 362 -4.53 10.14 -15.03
N PHE A 363 -5.32 9.23 -14.46
CA PHE A 363 -5.71 9.29 -13.05
C PHE A 363 -4.50 9.19 -12.11
N MET A 364 -3.63 8.20 -12.32
CA MET A 364 -2.44 8.00 -11.47
C MET A 364 -1.51 9.21 -11.51
N ALA A 365 -1.37 9.82 -12.68
CA ALA A 365 -0.59 11.04 -12.86
C ALA A 365 -1.22 12.26 -12.14
N GLU A 366 -2.54 12.41 -12.20
CA GLU A 366 -3.26 13.47 -11.50
C GLU A 366 -3.20 13.29 -9.97
N TRP A 367 -3.39 12.07 -9.50
CA TRP A 367 -3.22 11.74 -8.08
C TRP A 367 -1.83 12.10 -7.56
N CYS A 368 -0.76 11.64 -8.24
CA CYS A 368 0.62 11.97 -7.86
C CYS A 368 0.87 13.49 -7.88
N LYS A 369 0.32 14.19 -8.87
CA LYS A 369 0.43 15.63 -9.00
C LYS A 369 -0.25 16.35 -7.82
N GLU A 370 -1.50 16.02 -7.51
CA GLU A 370 -2.27 16.68 -6.46
C GLU A 370 -1.64 16.45 -5.08
N VAL A 371 -1.16 15.23 -4.79
CA VAL A 371 -0.43 14.95 -3.55
C VAL A 371 0.87 15.77 -3.47
N ASN A 372 1.63 15.89 -4.56
CA ASN A 372 2.87 16.67 -4.58
C ASN A 372 2.63 18.19 -4.57
N GLU A 373 1.49 18.68 -5.05
CA GLU A 373 1.10 20.09 -4.93
C GLU A 373 0.72 20.45 -3.49
N GLU A 374 0.09 19.51 -2.79
CA GLU A 374 -0.26 19.68 -1.37
C GLU A 374 0.95 19.50 -0.44
N TYR A 375 1.83 18.51 -0.74
CA TYR A 375 3.01 18.15 0.06
C TYR A 375 4.24 18.00 -0.86
N PRO A 376 4.96 19.11 -1.16
CA PRO A 376 6.01 19.13 -2.19
C PRO A 376 7.16 18.15 -1.97
N ASP A 377 7.51 17.85 -0.73
CA ASP A 377 8.60 16.96 -0.35
C ASP A 377 8.14 15.53 0.01
N PHE A 378 6.84 15.25 -0.12
CA PHE A 378 6.30 13.91 0.08
C PHE A 378 6.71 12.95 -1.04
N ASN A 379 6.90 11.67 -0.75
CA ASN A 379 7.26 10.69 -1.76
C ASN A 379 6.24 9.55 -1.89
N ILE A 380 6.04 9.14 -3.14
CA ILE A 380 5.20 7.99 -3.51
C ILE A 380 6.08 7.03 -4.29
N VAL A 381 6.09 5.75 -3.90
CA VAL A 381 6.65 4.68 -4.71
C VAL A 381 5.53 3.85 -5.33
N GLY A 382 5.57 3.72 -6.65
CA GLY A 382 4.66 2.84 -7.39
C GLY A 382 5.26 1.45 -7.55
N GLU A 383 4.45 0.42 -7.30
CA GLU A 383 4.81 -0.93 -7.66
C GLU A 383 4.74 -1.09 -9.18
N THR A 384 5.89 -0.94 -9.82
CA THR A 384 6.05 -1.05 -11.28
C THR A 384 6.70 -2.40 -11.63
N TRP A 385 5.95 -3.48 -11.46
CA TRP A 385 6.49 -4.83 -11.65
C TRP A 385 6.63 -5.18 -13.12
N TYR A 386 7.78 -4.85 -13.68
CA TYR A 386 8.18 -5.22 -15.03
C TYR A 386 9.55 -5.91 -15.03
N GLY A 387 9.77 -6.79 -16.00
CA GLY A 387 11.04 -7.49 -16.18
C GLY A 387 12.11 -6.70 -16.97
N ASN A 388 11.91 -5.39 -17.21
CA ASN A 388 12.85 -4.54 -17.90
C ASN A 388 12.77 -3.07 -17.46
N ASN A 389 13.90 -2.40 -17.53
CA ASN A 389 14.08 -1.02 -17.08
C ASN A 389 13.39 0.03 -17.97
N VAL A 390 13.19 -0.26 -19.27
CA VAL A 390 12.45 0.62 -20.19
C VAL A 390 11.01 0.82 -19.71
N ALA A 391 10.33 -0.29 -19.39
CA ALA A 391 8.97 -0.27 -18.87
C ALA A 391 8.86 0.46 -17.52
N ILE A 392 9.80 0.23 -16.62
CA ILE A 392 9.82 0.90 -15.31
C ILE A 392 10.06 2.40 -15.47
N SER A 393 11.04 2.79 -16.29
CA SER A 393 11.36 4.20 -16.50
C SER A 393 10.22 4.99 -17.13
N TYR A 394 9.32 4.34 -17.90
CA TYR A 394 8.11 4.97 -18.44
C TYR A 394 7.25 5.60 -17.34
N TRP A 395 7.20 4.96 -16.17
CA TRP A 395 6.40 5.39 -15.03
C TRP A 395 7.10 6.42 -14.12
N GLN A 396 8.39 6.65 -14.31
CA GLN A 396 9.09 7.63 -13.48
C GLN A 396 8.75 9.06 -13.92
N LYS A 397 8.58 9.96 -12.95
CA LYS A 397 8.43 11.41 -13.19
C LYS A 397 9.52 11.92 -14.12
N ASP A 398 9.13 12.77 -15.07
CA ASP A 398 10.02 13.39 -16.06
C ASP A 398 10.73 12.39 -17.00
N SER A 399 10.18 11.18 -17.13
CA SER A 399 10.66 10.18 -18.07
C SER A 399 10.54 10.67 -19.52
N ARG A 400 11.62 10.52 -20.29
CA ARG A 400 11.61 10.81 -21.73
C ARG A 400 10.76 9.82 -22.53
N LEU A 401 10.53 8.63 -21.97
CA LEU A 401 9.80 7.54 -22.65
C LEU A 401 8.28 7.73 -22.58
N SER A 402 7.77 8.44 -21.59
CA SER A 402 6.34 8.75 -21.48
C SER A 402 5.95 10.09 -22.12
N ALA A 403 6.92 10.92 -22.55
CA ALA A 403 6.65 12.23 -23.13
C ALA A 403 5.68 12.16 -24.34
N PRO A 404 4.69 13.07 -24.47
CA PRO A 404 4.52 14.30 -23.68
C PRO A 404 3.78 14.12 -22.34
N LYS A 405 3.33 12.92 -21.98
CA LYS A 405 2.74 12.62 -20.67
C LYS A 405 3.81 12.62 -19.59
N ASN A 406 3.41 12.91 -18.36
CA ASN A 406 4.24 12.80 -17.17
C ASN A 406 3.45 12.09 -16.07
N SER A 407 3.96 11.00 -15.57
CA SER A 407 3.30 10.24 -14.49
C SER A 407 3.29 10.99 -13.15
N ASN A 408 4.17 11.98 -12.96
CA ASN A 408 4.45 12.66 -11.70
C ASN A 408 4.90 11.73 -10.54
N LEU A 409 5.07 10.43 -10.80
CA LEU A 409 5.52 9.43 -9.84
C LEU A 409 7.04 9.52 -9.67
N ARG A 410 7.52 9.95 -8.50
CA ARG A 410 8.96 10.10 -8.26
C ARG A 410 9.67 8.76 -8.19
N CYS A 411 9.20 7.87 -7.33
CA CYS A 411 9.86 6.60 -7.02
C CYS A 411 9.16 5.43 -7.70
N VAL A 412 9.96 4.53 -8.28
CA VAL A 412 9.51 3.28 -8.94
C VAL A 412 10.33 2.10 -8.43
N MET A 413 9.75 0.89 -8.40
CA MET A 413 10.40 -0.31 -7.89
C MET A 413 11.26 -0.98 -8.97
N ASP A 414 12.55 -1.21 -8.70
CA ASP A 414 13.53 -1.78 -9.62
C ASP A 414 13.55 -3.31 -9.57
N PHE A 415 12.49 -3.95 -10.01
CA PHE A 415 12.38 -5.41 -10.08
C PHE A 415 13.47 -6.07 -10.93
N PRO A 416 13.88 -5.52 -12.10
CA PRO A 416 14.96 -6.11 -12.86
C PRO A 416 16.28 -6.17 -12.12
N LEU A 417 16.62 -5.12 -11.33
CA LEU A 417 17.85 -5.15 -10.52
C LEU A 417 17.76 -6.25 -9.44
N MET A 418 16.59 -6.44 -8.82
CA MET A 418 16.36 -7.54 -7.87
C MET A 418 16.67 -8.89 -8.51
N ASP A 419 16.06 -9.19 -9.67
CA ASP A 419 16.29 -10.45 -10.40
C ASP A 419 17.76 -10.64 -10.79
N ILE A 420 18.43 -9.56 -11.17
CA ILE A 420 19.85 -9.56 -11.55
C ILE A 420 20.72 -9.81 -10.32
N MET A 421 20.44 -9.14 -9.20
CA MET A 421 21.21 -9.35 -7.96
C MET A 421 21.09 -10.79 -7.44
N VAL A 422 19.87 -11.35 -7.43
CA VAL A 422 19.67 -12.74 -7.00
C VAL A 422 20.54 -13.70 -7.82
N LYS A 423 20.59 -13.54 -9.15
CA LYS A 423 21.46 -14.37 -10.03
C LYS A 423 22.92 -14.07 -9.85
N ALA A 424 23.30 -12.80 -9.82
CA ALA A 424 24.69 -12.37 -9.77
C ALA A 424 25.43 -12.89 -8.52
N PHE A 425 24.77 -12.89 -7.36
CA PHE A 425 25.37 -13.37 -6.12
C PHE A 425 25.30 -14.89 -5.96
N ASP A 426 24.54 -15.59 -6.81
CA ASP A 426 24.53 -17.06 -6.87
C ASP A 426 25.65 -17.62 -7.78
N GLU A 427 26.12 -16.83 -8.72
CA GLU A 427 27.07 -17.26 -9.75
C GLU A 427 28.52 -16.94 -9.39
N GLU A 428 29.45 -17.67 -10.02
CA GLU A 428 30.85 -17.21 -10.13
C GLU A 428 30.91 -16.07 -11.14
N THR A 429 31.66 -15.03 -10.79
CA THR A 429 31.85 -13.89 -11.70
C THR A 429 32.84 -14.23 -12.80
N ASP A 430 32.35 -14.33 -14.02
CA ASP A 430 33.08 -14.57 -15.26
C ASP A 430 32.40 -13.79 -16.40
N TYR A 431 32.84 -13.99 -17.64
CA TYR A 431 32.26 -13.31 -18.81
C TYR A 431 30.74 -13.51 -18.88
N GLY A 432 29.97 -12.40 -18.71
CA GLY A 432 28.51 -12.38 -18.75
C GLY A 432 27.78 -13.02 -17.56
N THR A 433 28.50 -13.41 -16.50
CA THR A 433 27.92 -13.98 -15.27
C THR A 433 28.34 -13.21 -14.02
N GLY A 434 27.70 -13.54 -12.90
CA GLY A 434 28.03 -12.94 -11.61
C GLY A 434 27.91 -11.41 -11.63
N LEU A 435 28.91 -10.73 -11.06
CA LEU A 435 28.92 -9.27 -10.90
C LEU A 435 28.98 -8.51 -12.24
N ASN A 436 29.35 -9.15 -13.37
CA ASN A 436 29.23 -8.54 -14.70
C ASN A 436 27.78 -8.22 -15.06
N ARG A 437 26.81 -9.02 -14.61
CA ARG A 437 25.38 -8.73 -14.82
C ARG A 437 24.96 -7.40 -14.17
N ILE A 438 25.47 -7.14 -12.96
CA ILE A 438 25.21 -5.89 -12.23
C ILE A 438 25.86 -4.71 -12.96
N TYR A 439 27.12 -4.86 -13.38
CA TYR A 439 27.85 -3.84 -14.13
C TYR A 439 27.09 -3.45 -15.40
N ASP A 440 26.69 -4.43 -16.21
CA ASP A 440 25.99 -4.23 -17.47
C ASP A 440 24.59 -3.60 -17.27
N TYR A 441 23.90 -3.97 -16.17
CA TYR A 441 22.59 -3.41 -15.86
C TYR A 441 22.68 -1.95 -15.40
N LEU A 442 23.61 -1.60 -14.52
CA LEU A 442 23.77 -0.21 -14.08
C LEU A 442 24.14 0.73 -15.21
N GLY A 443 24.81 0.23 -16.25
CA GLY A 443 25.05 1.00 -17.48
C GLY A 443 23.77 1.42 -18.21
N GLN A 444 22.64 0.75 -17.92
CA GLN A 444 21.33 1.07 -18.51
C GLN A 444 20.56 2.14 -17.71
N ASP A 445 21.11 2.66 -16.61
CA ASP A 445 20.48 3.74 -15.82
C ASP A 445 20.24 5.02 -16.66
N ILE A 446 20.83 5.11 -17.84
CA ILE A 446 20.60 6.18 -18.83
C ILE A 446 19.11 6.33 -19.22
N VAL A 447 18.27 5.30 -19.03
CA VAL A 447 16.84 5.36 -19.34
C VAL A 447 16.03 6.06 -18.26
N TYR A 448 16.53 6.11 -17.02
CA TYR A 448 15.83 6.71 -15.89
C TYR A 448 16.02 8.23 -15.84
N ALA A 449 14.98 8.95 -15.48
CA ALA A 449 15.08 10.38 -15.20
C ALA A 449 15.91 10.67 -13.94
N ASN A 450 15.74 9.86 -12.90
CA ASN A 450 16.49 9.95 -11.66
C ASN A 450 16.75 8.56 -11.03
N PRO A 451 17.93 7.97 -11.21
CA PRO A 451 18.25 6.66 -10.62
C PRO A 451 18.29 6.64 -9.07
N LEU A 452 18.43 7.78 -8.40
CA LEU A 452 18.39 7.86 -6.94
C LEU A 452 16.98 7.65 -6.37
N GLU A 453 15.95 7.82 -7.19
CA GLU A 453 14.53 7.59 -6.85
C GLU A 453 14.04 6.19 -7.29
N LEU A 454 14.93 5.21 -7.34
CA LEU A 454 14.57 3.81 -7.56
C LEU A 454 14.54 3.06 -6.22
N LEU A 455 13.41 2.43 -5.90
CA LEU A 455 13.35 1.50 -4.76
C LEU A 455 14.04 0.21 -5.15
N VAL A 456 15.09 -0.16 -4.43
CA VAL A 456 15.93 -1.33 -4.69
C VAL A 456 15.83 -2.34 -3.54
N PHE A 457 15.75 -3.62 -3.85
CA PHE A 457 15.51 -4.66 -2.86
C PHE A 457 16.02 -6.01 -3.34
N LEU A 458 16.17 -6.98 -2.40
CA LEU A 458 16.56 -8.36 -2.69
C LEU A 458 15.36 -9.32 -2.68
N GLY A 459 14.30 -8.94 -1.98
CA GLY A 459 13.05 -9.67 -1.89
C GLY A 459 11.98 -8.82 -1.21
N ASN A 460 10.74 -9.24 -1.32
CA ASN A 460 9.58 -8.64 -0.65
C ASN A 460 8.52 -9.71 -0.32
N HIS A 461 7.32 -9.30 0.06
CA HIS A 461 6.22 -10.18 0.44
C HIS A 461 5.60 -10.98 -0.74
N ASP A 462 6.02 -10.69 -2.00
CA ASP A 462 5.51 -11.33 -3.22
C ASP A 462 6.57 -12.13 -3.97
N THR A 463 7.84 -12.01 -3.58
CA THR A 463 8.96 -12.71 -4.21
C THR A 463 9.62 -13.68 -3.25
N SER A 464 10.39 -14.64 -3.77
CA SER A 464 11.23 -15.48 -2.90
C SER A 464 12.13 -14.61 -2.03
N ARG A 465 12.34 -15.00 -0.78
CA ARG A 465 13.33 -14.35 0.07
C ARG A 465 14.74 -14.61 -0.49
N PHE A 466 15.64 -13.67 -0.28
CA PHE A 466 17.00 -13.78 -0.82
C PHE A 466 17.78 -14.96 -0.23
N MET A 467 17.59 -15.24 1.06
CA MET A 467 18.25 -16.35 1.75
C MET A 467 17.72 -17.71 1.30
N LYS A 468 18.59 -18.69 1.22
CA LYS A 468 18.26 -20.10 0.90
C LYS A 468 18.38 -21.02 2.11
N ASN A 469 19.40 -20.78 2.94
CA ASN A 469 19.65 -21.56 4.15
C ASN A 469 20.51 -20.75 5.14
N ALA A 470 19.89 -20.28 6.22
CA ALA A 470 20.58 -19.44 7.20
C ALA A 470 21.76 -20.11 7.93
N THR A 471 21.86 -21.44 7.91
CA THR A 471 22.94 -22.19 8.57
C THR A 471 24.11 -22.52 7.64
N ASP A 472 24.01 -22.20 6.34
CA ASP A 472 25.09 -22.42 5.37
C ASP A 472 26.02 -21.19 5.33
N ALA A 473 27.31 -21.42 5.61
CA ALA A 473 28.33 -20.36 5.57
C ALA A 473 28.45 -19.71 4.19
N SER A 474 28.22 -20.45 3.11
CA SER A 474 28.24 -19.92 1.75
C SER A 474 27.07 -18.95 1.51
N ASP A 475 25.95 -19.17 2.17
CA ASP A 475 24.78 -18.29 2.10
C ASP A 475 25.03 -16.98 2.88
N PHE A 476 25.79 -17.03 3.98
CA PHE A 476 26.22 -15.82 4.67
C PHE A 476 27.20 -14.99 3.84
N ASP A 477 28.14 -15.61 3.11
CA ASP A 477 29.04 -14.89 2.20
C ASP A 477 28.24 -14.19 1.08
N ARG A 478 27.28 -14.89 0.50
CA ARG A 478 26.36 -14.35 -0.50
C ARG A 478 25.53 -13.17 0.06
N PHE A 479 25.03 -13.32 1.27
CA PHE A 479 24.28 -12.27 2.00
C PHE A 479 25.15 -11.02 2.21
N ARG A 480 26.39 -11.18 2.70
CA ARG A 480 27.31 -10.05 2.90
C ARG A 480 27.54 -9.26 1.61
N GLN A 481 27.78 -9.95 0.49
CA GLN A 481 28.01 -9.31 -0.80
C GLN A 481 26.77 -8.55 -1.28
N ALA A 482 25.61 -9.20 -1.25
CA ALA A 482 24.37 -8.63 -1.76
C ALA A 482 23.91 -7.40 -0.95
N TYR A 483 23.94 -7.48 0.38
CA TYR A 483 23.55 -6.34 1.22
C TYR A 483 24.62 -5.24 1.24
N THR A 484 25.90 -5.57 1.09
CA THR A 484 26.93 -4.53 0.85
C THR A 484 26.59 -3.75 -0.42
N PHE A 485 26.30 -4.44 -1.53
CA PHE A 485 25.93 -3.78 -2.77
C PHE A 485 24.63 -2.99 -2.62
N LEU A 486 23.57 -3.59 -2.09
CA LEU A 486 22.25 -2.95 -1.91
C LEU A 486 22.33 -1.63 -1.14
N PHE A 487 23.14 -1.58 -0.06
CA PHE A 487 23.23 -0.39 0.79
C PHE A 487 24.29 0.62 0.39
N THR A 488 25.09 0.33 -0.62
CA THR A 488 26.13 1.26 -1.10
C THR A 488 25.94 1.69 -2.55
N THR A 489 25.06 1.02 -3.31
CA THR A 489 24.70 1.41 -4.68
C THR A 489 23.73 2.61 -4.70
N ARG A 490 23.23 2.96 -5.86
CA ARG A 490 22.21 4.01 -6.04
C ARG A 490 20.81 3.53 -5.66
N GLY A 491 19.90 4.46 -5.35
CA GLY A 491 18.49 4.19 -5.06
C GLY A 491 18.16 4.16 -3.57
N ILE A 492 16.94 3.75 -3.27
CA ILE A 492 16.35 3.69 -1.94
C ILE A 492 16.22 2.23 -1.55
N PRO A 493 17.06 1.69 -0.66
CA PRO A 493 17.01 0.28 -0.32
C PRO A 493 15.82 -0.08 0.58
N GLN A 494 15.28 -1.30 0.36
CA GLN A 494 14.24 -1.91 1.17
C GLN A 494 14.70 -3.28 1.65
N ILE A 495 14.39 -3.61 2.91
CA ILE A 495 14.55 -4.90 3.56
C ILE A 495 13.15 -5.44 3.89
N TYR A 496 12.91 -6.72 3.67
CA TYR A 496 11.70 -7.38 4.12
C TYR A 496 11.91 -7.99 5.51
N TYR A 497 10.95 -7.83 6.44
CA TYR A 497 11.10 -8.30 7.83
C TYR A 497 11.59 -9.74 7.90
N GLY A 498 12.49 -10.01 8.81
CA GLY A 498 13.11 -11.33 9.01
C GLY A 498 14.31 -11.61 8.12
N GLU A 499 14.58 -10.81 7.07
CA GLU A 499 15.81 -10.95 6.29
C GLU A 499 17.04 -10.65 7.13
N GLU A 500 16.92 -9.73 8.09
CA GLU A 500 18.01 -9.38 9.01
C GLU A 500 18.43 -10.50 9.95
N ILE A 501 17.62 -11.53 10.09
CA ILE A 501 17.94 -12.75 10.87
C ILE A 501 18.06 -13.99 9.98
N GLY A 502 18.14 -13.81 8.66
CA GLY A 502 18.34 -14.89 7.70
C GLY A 502 17.13 -15.78 7.47
N MET A 503 15.89 -15.27 7.65
CA MET A 503 14.69 -16.02 7.23
C MET A 503 14.74 -16.30 5.73
N PHE A 504 14.33 -17.50 5.34
CA PHE A 504 14.31 -17.95 3.95
C PHE A 504 12.94 -18.54 3.58
N ALA A 505 12.53 -18.38 2.34
CA ALA A 505 11.34 -18.99 1.75
C ALA A 505 11.39 -18.87 0.22
N ASP A 506 10.78 -19.82 -0.48
CA ASP A 506 10.71 -19.84 -1.94
C ASP A 506 9.25 -19.60 -2.40
N LYS A 507 9.07 -18.75 -3.40
CA LYS A 507 7.75 -18.45 -4.01
C LYS A 507 6.99 -19.70 -4.49
N LYS A 508 7.73 -20.74 -4.89
CA LYS A 508 7.11 -22.02 -5.30
C LYS A 508 6.29 -22.69 -4.18
N ASP A 509 6.60 -22.38 -2.90
CA ASP A 509 5.90 -22.91 -1.74
C ASP A 509 4.64 -22.07 -1.38
N GLY A 510 4.31 -21.08 -2.22
CA GLY A 510 3.16 -20.19 -2.09
C GLY A 510 3.42 -18.96 -1.23
N ASP A 511 2.51 -17.98 -1.35
CA ASP A 511 2.64 -16.69 -0.67
C ASP A 511 2.61 -16.81 0.86
N GLY A 512 1.86 -17.75 1.40
CA GLY A 512 1.81 -18.00 2.84
C GLY A 512 3.18 -18.35 3.43
N GLY A 513 4.00 -19.13 2.70
CA GLY A 513 5.37 -19.46 3.10
C GLY A 513 6.32 -18.26 3.10
N LEU A 514 6.18 -17.36 2.11
CA LEU A 514 6.95 -16.11 2.04
C LEU A 514 6.67 -15.19 3.23
N ARG A 515 5.42 -15.24 3.71
CA ARG A 515 4.84 -14.38 4.73
C ARG A 515 4.78 -15.07 6.11
N ALA A 516 5.82 -15.87 6.40
CA ALA A 516 5.95 -16.58 7.68
C ALA A 516 6.07 -15.62 8.87
N ASP A 517 5.61 -16.07 10.04
CA ASP A 517 5.69 -15.31 11.29
C ASP A 517 7.12 -14.94 11.67
N PHE A 518 7.31 -13.75 12.21
CA PHE A 518 8.57 -13.38 12.84
C PHE A 518 8.73 -14.15 14.16
N PRO A 519 9.87 -14.86 14.39
CA PRO A 519 10.03 -15.69 15.56
C PRO A 519 10.07 -14.88 16.86
N GLY A 520 9.12 -15.13 17.75
CA GLY A 520 8.98 -14.42 19.03
C GLY A 520 7.89 -13.34 19.03
N GLY A 521 7.12 -13.22 17.96
CA GLY A 521 6.00 -12.26 17.88
C GLY A 521 4.77 -12.67 18.68
N TRP A 522 4.69 -13.91 19.14
CA TRP A 522 3.53 -14.41 19.88
C TRP A 522 3.91 -15.00 21.25
N THR A 523 3.04 -14.79 22.22
CA THR A 523 3.19 -15.43 23.54
C THR A 523 3.21 -16.95 23.37
N GLY A 524 4.27 -17.58 23.89
CA GLY A 524 4.47 -19.03 23.81
C GLY A 524 5.30 -19.52 22.64
N ASP A 525 5.81 -18.63 21.80
CA ASP A 525 6.81 -19.00 20.78
C ASP A 525 8.06 -19.63 21.42
N ASN A 526 8.56 -20.68 20.79
CA ASN A 526 9.75 -21.39 21.28
C ASN A 526 11.05 -20.57 21.16
N GLN A 527 11.03 -19.52 20.37
CA GLN A 527 12.15 -18.62 20.11
C GLN A 527 11.67 -17.16 20.19
N ASN A 528 12.53 -16.26 20.70
CA ASN A 528 12.32 -14.83 20.62
C ASN A 528 13.50 -14.16 19.91
N ALA A 529 13.35 -13.93 18.60
CA ALA A 529 14.40 -13.31 17.79
C ALA A 529 14.47 -11.77 17.95
N PHE A 530 13.54 -11.14 18.63
CA PHE A 530 13.65 -9.72 19.01
C PHE A 530 14.78 -9.50 20.02
N ALA A 531 15.04 -10.47 20.89
CA ALA A 531 16.13 -10.42 21.86
C ALA A 531 17.39 -11.17 21.39
N SER A 532 18.57 -10.60 21.60
CA SER A 532 19.84 -11.24 21.18
C SER A 532 20.08 -12.60 21.83
N ALA A 533 19.64 -12.78 23.08
CA ALA A 533 19.72 -14.06 23.79
C ALA A 533 18.77 -15.15 23.25
N GLY A 534 17.72 -14.74 22.52
CA GLY A 534 16.76 -15.67 21.90
C GLY A 534 17.09 -16.01 20.46
N ARG A 535 18.05 -15.30 19.83
CA ARG A 535 18.54 -15.59 18.49
C ARG A 535 19.59 -16.70 18.51
N THR A 536 19.67 -17.49 17.44
CA THR A 536 20.80 -18.39 17.23
C THR A 536 22.09 -17.61 16.96
N SER A 537 23.25 -18.29 16.96
CA SER A 537 24.53 -17.64 16.61
C SER A 537 24.51 -17.08 15.19
N GLU A 538 23.93 -17.82 14.25
CA GLU A 538 23.80 -17.43 12.84
C GLU A 538 22.88 -16.21 12.70
N GLN A 539 21.71 -16.20 13.33
CA GLN A 539 20.81 -15.07 13.34
C GLN A 539 21.46 -13.79 13.92
N ASN A 540 22.25 -13.94 14.98
CA ASN A 540 23.02 -12.84 15.54
C ASN A 540 24.11 -12.36 14.57
N GLN A 541 24.72 -13.27 13.81
CA GLN A 541 25.74 -12.95 12.80
C GLN A 541 25.13 -12.13 11.64
N TYR A 542 23.99 -12.58 11.08
CA TYR A 542 23.26 -11.87 10.03
C TYR A 542 22.84 -10.47 10.50
N ARG A 543 22.18 -10.39 11.65
CA ARG A 543 21.72 -9.12 12.20
C ARG A 543 22.87 -8.18 12.51
N GLY A 544 23.93 -8.67 13.14
CA GLY A 544 25.11 -7.87 13.51
C GLY A 544 25.81 -7.26 12.29
N PHE A 545 25.89 -8.00 11.18
CA PHE A 545 26.42 -7.48 9.93
C PHE A 545 25.54 -6.35 9.37
N LEU A 546 24.23 -6.57 9.23
CA LEU A 546 23.30 -5.54 8.73
C LEU A 546 23.28 -4.31 9.62
N GLN A 547 23.16 -4.50 10.93
CA GLN A 547 23.15 -3.41 11.89
C GLN A 547 24.39 -2.50 11.76
N LYS A 548 25.57 -3.09 11.63
CA LYS A 548 26.81 -2.34 11.45
C LYS A 548 26.78 -1.51 10.16
N LEU A 549 26.36 -2.13 9.06
CA LEU A 549 26.30 -1.49 7.75
C LEU A 549 25.23 -0.39 7.69
N LEU A 550 24.06 -0.65 8.27
CA LEU A 550 22.94 0.31 8.31
C LEU A 550 23.27 1.52 9.20
N LYS A 551 23.84 1.31 10.39
CA LYS A 551 24.24 2.40 11.28
C LYS A 551 25.33 3.28 10.65
N TRP A 552 26.24 2.69 9.89
CA TRP A 552 27.23 3.44 9.11
C TRP A 552 26.55 4.22 7.97
N ARG A 553 25.63 3.60 7.20
CA ARG A 553 24.93 4.22 6.09
C ARG A 553 24.07 5.42 6.55
N LYS A 554 23.35 5.28 7.67
CA LYS A 554 22.47 6.33 8.22
C LYS A 554 23.15 7.68 8.40
N ASN A 555 24.47 7.68 8.64
CA ASN A 555 25.30 8.86 8.87
C ASN A 555 26.19 9.21 7.68
N ASN A 556 25.91 8.66 6.49
CA ASN A 556 26.78 8.77 5.32
C ASN A 556 26.06 9.41 4.12
N ASP A 557 26.17 10.74 4.01
CA ASP A 557 25.56 11.54 2.92
C ASP A 557 26.13 11.15 1.54
N ILE A 558 27.34 10.57 1.49
CA ILE A 558 27.96 10.15 0.23
C ILE A 558 27.11 9.06 -0.43
N ILE A 559 26.61 8.12 0.36
CA ILE A 559 25.75 7.06 -0.16
C ILE A 559 24.37 7.61 -0.56
N ALA A 560 23.84 8.58 0.20
CA ALA A 560 22.53 9.15 -0.07
C ALA A 560 22.49 9.93 -1.40
N SER A 561 23.51 10.75 -1.68
CA SER A 561 23.47 11.73 -2.78
C SER A 561 24.70 11.76 -3.67
N GLY A 562 25.72 10.94 -3.38
CA GLY A 562 26.95 10.90 -4.17
C GLY A 562 26.74 10.31 -5.56
N SER A 563 27.53 10.78 -6.53
CA SER A 563 27.61 10.18 -7.87
C SER A 563 28.18 8.77 -7.80
N LEU A 564 27.79 7.92 -8.74
CA LEU A 564 28.34 6.57 -8.91
C LEU A 564 29.36 6.56 -10.07
N THR A 565 30.55 6.04 -9.80
CA THR A 565 31.55 5.65 -10.81
C THR A 565 31.86 4.19 -10.60
N HIS A 566 31.76 3.35 -11.63
CA HIS A 566 32.06 1.93 -11.48
C HIS A 566 33.05 1.43 -12.54
N PHE A 567 33.79 0.41 -12.19
CA PHE A 567 34.83 -0.19 -13.02
C PHE A 567 34.33 -1.56 -13.48
N SER A 568 34.60 -1.93 -14.74
CA SER A 568 34.25 -3.25 -15.22
C SER A 568 34.96 -4.33 -14.38
N PRO A 569 34.28 -5.42 -14.00
CA PRO A 569 34.86 -6.44 -13.15
C PRO A 569 36.13 -7.04 -13.77
N GLN A 570 37.20 -7.14 -12.97
CA GLN A 570 38.48 -7.72 -13.35
C GLN A 570 38.81 -8.90 -12.45
N ASN A 571 39.14 -10.04 -13.02
CA ASN A 571 39.39 -11.29 -12.26
C ASN A 571 38.26 -11.65 -11.29
N GLY A 572 37.01 -11.31 -11.66
CA GLY A 572 35.84 -11.53 -10.85
C GLY A 572 35.61 -10.55 -9.69
N VAL A 573 36.43 -9.51 -9.58
CA VAL A 573 36.25 -8.43 -8.59
C VAL A 573 35.58 -7.22 -9.23
N TYR A 574 34.50 -6.78 -8.64
CA TYR A 574 33.78 -5.57 -9.00
C TYR A 574 34.12 -4.44 -8.03
N VAL A 575 34.45 -3.25 -8.60
CA VAL A 575 34.85 -2.07 -7.84
C VAL A 575 34.00 -0.89 -8.29
N TYR A 576 33.52 -0.10 -7.33
CA TYR A 576 32.83 1.16 -7.62
C TYR A 576 33.05 2.19 -6.52
N GLU A 577 32.91 3.43 -6.89
CA GLU A 577 33.02 4.61 -6.03
C GLU A 577 31.69 5.33 -5.95
N ARG A 578 31.30 5.76 -4.75
CA ARG A 578 30.30 6.80 -4.52
C ARG A 578 31.03 8.08 -4.10
N ARG A 579 30.73 9.21 -4.72
CA ARG A 579 31.45 10.47 -4.45
C ARG A 579 30.52 11.65 -4.22
N LEU A 580 30.81 12.40 -3.15
CA LEU A 580 30.16 13.66 -2.82
C LEU A 580 31.22 14.73 -2.49
N GLY A 581 31.41 15.70 -3.37
CA GLY A 581 32.46 16.71 -3.23
C GLY A 581 33.86 16.10 -3.17
N ASN A 582 34.56 16.34 -2.06
CA ASN A 582 35.93 15.80 -1.83
C ASN A 582 35.95 14.51 -1.01
N LYS A 583 34.78 13.91 -0.74
CA LYS A 583 34.68 12.65 -0.01
C LYS A 583 34.15 11.55 -0.93
N SER A 584 34.65 10.33 -0.74
CA SER A 584 34.14 9.17 -1.44
C SER A 584 34.09 7.92 -0.59
N VAL A 585 33.29 6.97 -1.04
CA VAL A 585 33.23 5.60 -0.54
C VAL A 585 33.62 4.69 -1.69
N LEU A 586 34.67 3.90 -1.50
CA LEU A 586 35.18 2.92 -2.47
C LEU A 586 34.84 1.51 -1.99
N VAL A 587 34.14 0.74 -2.83
CA VAL A 587 33.63 -0.60 -2.51
C VAL A 587 34.26 -1.62 -3.43
N PHE A 588 34.71 -2.74 -2.84
CA PHE A 588 35.25 -3.91 -3.53
C PHE A 588 34.41 -5.13 -3.20
N ILE A 589 34.03 -5.90 -4.20
CA ILE A 589 33.29 -7.16 -4.06
C ILE A 589 33.98 -8.23 -4.89
N ASN A 590 34.47 -9.28 -4.24
CA ASN A 590 35.04 -10.45 -4.91
C ASN A 590 33.93 -11.47 -5.21
N GLY A 591 33.45 -11.54 -6.42
CA GLY A 591 32.39 -12.46 -6.87
C GLY A 591 32.89 -13.87 -7.18
N THR A 592 34.08 -14.27 -6.66
CA THR A 592 34.67 -15.61 -6.90
C THR A 592 34.86 -16.38 -5.60
N GLY A 593 34.85 -17.70 -5.71
CA GLY A 593 35.16 -18.62 -4.62
C GLY A 593 36.67 -18.74 -4.28
N LYS A 594 37.48 -17.79 -4.76
CA LYS A 594 38.95 -17.79 -4.57
C LYS A 594 39.42 -16.42 -4.07
N GLU A 595 40.53 -16.39 -3.36
CA GLU A 595 41.23 -15.15 -3.07
C GLU A 595 41.68 -14.48 -4.38
N GLN A 596 41.58 -13.16 -4.43
CA GLN A 596 41.95 -12.35 -5.60
C GLN A 596 42.95 -11.27 -5.21
N SER A 597 43.99 -11.11 -6.04
CA SER A 597 44.91 -9.98 -5.97
C SER A 597 44.44 -8.91 -6.96
N VAL A 598 44.17 -7.73 -6.46
CA VAL A 598 43.65 -6.60 -7.21
C VAL A 598 44.72 -5.57 -7.43
N ASN A 599 45.03 -5.30 -8.70
CA ASN A 599 46.03 -4.28 -9.06
C ASN A 599 45.43 -2.86 -8.90
N MET A 600 45.83 -2.16 -7.86
CA MET A 600 45.30 -0.86 -7.50
C MET A 600 45.57 0.25 -8.52
N LYS A 601 46.52 0.07 -9.42
CA LYS A 601 46.81 1.04 -10.51
C LYS A 601 45.63 1.23 -11.46
N GLN A 602 44.73 0.26 -11.56
CA GLN A 602 43.53 0.34 -12.39
C GLN A 602 42.50 1.32 -11.82
N TYR A 603 42.52 1.55 -10.51
CA TYR A 603 41.53 2.37 -9.77
C TYR A 603 42.11 3.71 -9.29
N LYS A 604 43.27 4.12 -9.79
CA LYS A 604 43.98 5.35 -9.37
C LYS A 604 43.15 6.62 -9.44
N GLU A 605 42.14 6.68 -10.28
CA GLU A 605 41.24 7.84 -10.40
C GLU A 605 40.26 7.94 -9.21
N ALA A 606 40.04 6.84 -8.48
CA ALA A 606 39.22 6.76 -7.28
C ALA A 606 40.04 6.68 -5.98
N ILE A 607 41.40 6.65 -6.07
CA ILE A 607 42.28 6.52 -4.92
C ILE A 607 43.01 7.84 -4.67
N TYR A 608 42.67 8.49 -3.56
CA TYR A 608 43.22 9.79 -3.17
C TYR A 608 44.11 9.72 -1.94
N GLN A 609 44.05 8.61 -1.20
CA GLN A 609 44.89 8.28 -0.06
C GLN A 609 45.25 6.80 -0.08
N ASN A 610 46.42 6.44 0.45
CA ASN A 610 46.87 5.06 0.42
C ASN A 610 46.49 4.29 1.69
N ASP A 611 46.56 4.91 2.84
CA ASP A 611 46.25 4.26 4.11
C ASP A 611 44.76 4.43 4.41
N VAL A 612 44.03 3.33 4.47
CA VAL A 612 42.59 3.27 4.62
C VAL A 612 42.20 2.21 5.66
N VAL A 613 40.99 2.35 6.19
CA VAL A 613 40.38 1.40 7.13
C VAL A 613 39.09 0.85 6.53
N ASP A 614 38.96 -0.46 6.55
CA ASP A 614 37.69 -1.09 6.14
C ASP A 614 36.62 -0.86 7.20
N ILE A 615 35.49 -0.33 6.76
CA ILE A 615 34.35 0.02 7.63
C ILE A 615 33.76 -1.22 8.31
N LEU A 616 33.79 -2.38 7.63
CA LEU A 616 33.19 -3.61 8.13
C LEU A 616 34.05 -4.31 9.18
N SER A 617 35.37 -4.46 8.92
CA SER A 617 36.26 -5.17 9.83
C SER A 617 37.02 -4.27 10.82
N GLY A 618 37.22 -3.00 10.45
CA GLY A 618 38.10 -2.07 11.16
C GLY A 618 39.59 -2.31 10.86
N SER A 619 39.90 -3.20 9.92
CA SER A 619 41.27 -3.52 9.52
C SER A 619 41.86 -2.42 8.65
N SER A 620 43.18 -2.16 8.84
CA SER A 620 43.92 -1.18 8.02
C SER A 620 44.47 -1.82 6.76
N TYR A 621 44.42 -1.08 5.66
CA TYR A 621 44.93 -1.49 4.35
C TYR A 621 45.76 -0.36 3.74
N ASN A 622 46.68 -0.75 2.82
CA ASN A 622 47.44 0.22 2.04
C ASN A 622 47.18 0.01 0.55
N LEU A 623 46.68 1.02 -0.13
CA LEU A 623 46.24 0.99 -1.53
C LEU A 623 47.36 1.37 -2.52
N SER A 624 48.62 1.56 -2.09
CA SER A 624 49.74 1.87 -2.98
C SER A 624 50.28 0.65 -3.77
N GLY A 625 49.99 -0.57 -3.28
CA GLY A 625 50.35 -1.85 -3.89
C GLY A 625 49.11 -2.64 -4.32
N ASP A 626 49.30 -3.94 -4.59
CA ASP A 626 48.16 -4.82 -4.86
C ASP A 626 47.39 -5.09 -3.57
N LEU A 627 46.03 -5.12 -3.68
CA LEU A 627 45.13 -5.40 -2.58
C LEU A 627 44.64 -6.85 -2.67
N THR A 628 44.76 -7.59 -1.58
CA THR A 628 44.25 -8.97 -1.50
C THR A 628 42.82 -8.96 -0.96
N LEU A 629 41.87 -9.56 -1.70
CA LEU A 629 40.52 -9.83 -1.28
C LEU A 629 40.31 -11.33 -1.06
N GLU A 630 39.83 -11.71 0.12
CA GLU A 630 39.42 -13.08 0.40
C GLU A 630 38.32 -13.56 -0.57
N LYS A 631 38.16 -14.90 -0.66
CA LYS A 631 37.03 -15.49 -1.41
C LYS A 631 35.71 -14.89 -0.93
N ARG A 632 34.85 -14.51 -1.88
CA ARG A 632 33.56 -13.87 -1.59
C ARG A 632 33.67 -12.66 -0.65
N GLY A 633 34.86 -12.05 -0.54
CA GLY A 633 35.15 -10.92 0.35
C GLY A 633 34.53 -9.62 -0.14
N VAL A 634 34.29 -8.73 0.83
CA VAL A 634 33.84 -7.34 0.58
C VAL A 634 34.70 -6.40 1.42
N LEU A 635 35.04 -5.23 0.86
CA LEU A 635 35.72 -4.14 1.56
C LEU A 635 35.04 -2.81 1.23
N ILE A 636 34.95 -1.95 2.22
CA ILE A 636 34.37 -0.61 2.09
C ILE A 636 35.34 0.39 2.72
N PHE A 637 35.80 1.35 1.94
CA PHE A 637 36.73 2.38 2.39
C PHE A 637 36.11 3.77 2.23
N GLU A 638 36.24 4.62 3.23
CA GLU A 638 36.00 6.05 3.10
C GLU A 638 37.32 6.77 2.77
N LEU A 639 37.27 7.66 1.79
CA LEU A 639 38.42 8.42 1.32
C LEU A 639 38.11 9.91 1.31
N ILE A 640 39.16 10.70 1.54
CA ILE A 640 39.11 12.17 1.44
C ILE A 640 40.14 12.57 0.37
N ARG A 641 39.68 13.37 -0.60
CA ARG A 641 40.50 13.90 -1.69
C ARG A 641 41.29 15.11 -1.26
#